data_b3785b109b372d504aa0ca71668f5ab3
#
_entry.id   b3785b109b372d504aa0ca71668f5ab3
#
_cell.length_a   1.000
_cell.length_b   1.000
_cell.length_c   1.000
_cell.angle_alpha   90.00
_cell.angle_beta   90.00
_cell.angle_gamma   90.00
#
_symmetry.space_group_name_H-M   'P 1'
#
loop_
_entity.id
_entity.type
_entity.pdbx_description
1 polymer ?
#
loop_
_entity_poly.entity_id
_entity_poly.type
_entity_poly.pdbx_seq_one_letter_code
_entity_poly.pdbx_strand_id
1 'polypeptide(L)'
;MQYPLISEYLAAIQDAHDNLDKLNHLVPVLDKHGEPYRSSGAFAVVFKMKDEQTGKCYALKCFTEEQEGRAEAYRQIAEELEFVDSPYITSVKYLEKELFVDSNCEDDEFPVLLMDWIEGETMETYIAENYTDSYEMSMLCYRFCKMAAWLRSQSFAHGDIKPDNIIVRPDGTLTLVDYDGMFVPAMKGQKSPTIGTKDFSHPLRTIDDFDETIDDFSLASIALSLKAISLDSSLLQSYGASDRLLFSATDYLDLSKSKIFAALQGLLADVEARTLLSMFLLASAQKDLSMCSFRLFGLQKPKDEEAWSTEVTKEDIENAVEDEFGVKYSKDWKRLLKAPTDLDGVYSIRKGVRVIANYAFTGCHFLTSINIPDGVTSIGVGAFLWCRSLRNINIPYTVTSIGVRAFEHCSLTSISIPPSVTTIEVWTFLACFSLRNINIPDTVTRIGYGAFERCLSLTSINIPPSVTTIEFWTFLGCRSLRDINIPDTVTRIGDSAFENCNSLISITLPSSVIAIGINPFGGCHADLKNESKAFIYEHHVLFNKDKTAIISYRAKEASYAIPNSVTSIGESAFSFCNSLTSINIPDSVNDIGDGAFAGCKSLTSINIPNSVKRIGYFAFAGCDSLSPQVKSDIIQRFGEEVFYGEDISHLIY
;
A
#
# COMPACT_ATOMS: atom_id res chain seq x y z
N MET A 1 33.14 -31.96 -3.56
CA MET A 1 33.65 -30.70 -2.92
C MET A 1 33.32 -30.79 -1.45
N GLN A 2 34.27 -30.47 -0.55
CA GLN A 2 33.95 -30.31 0.86
C GLN A 2 33.53 -28.87 1.10
N TYR A 3 32.44 -28.65 1.85
CA TYR A 3 31.88 -27.31 2.10
C TYR A 3 32.27 -26.79 3.50
N PRO A 4 32.43 -25.48 3.68
CA PRO A 4 32.71 -24.84 4.96
C PRO A 4 31.65 -25.09 6.03
N LEU A 5 32.07 -24.96 7.28
CA LEU A 5 31.16 -24.95 8.43
C LEU A 5 30.38 -23.64 8.47
N ILE A 6 29.20 -23.67 9.11
CA ILE A 6 28.36 -22.45 9.28
C ILE A 6 29.15 -21.33 9.99
N SER A 7 30.03 -21.66 10.91
CA SER A 7 30.89 -20.67 11.61
C SER A 7 31.92 -20.01 10.69
N GLU A 8 32.45 -20.75 9.71
CA GLU A 8 33.39 -20.25 8.70
C GLU A 8 32.66 -19.34 7.71
N TYR A 9 31.45 -19.72 7.24
CA TYR A 9 30.57 -18.86 6.46
C TYR A 9 30.22 -17.56 7.20
N LEU A 10 29.93 -17.66 8.51
CA LEU A 10 29.59 -16.48 9.32
C LEU A 10 30.79 -15.49 9.36
N ALA A 11 31.98 -15.98 9.55
CA ALA A 11 33.18 -15.14 9.52
C ALA A 11 33.40 -14.48 8.16
N ALA A 12 33.23 -15.24 7.07
CA ALA A 12 33.35 -14.69 5.71
C ALA A 12 32.31 -13.62 5.40
N ILE A 13 31.05 -13.81 5.84
CA ILE A 13 29.96 -12.85 5.61
C ILE A 13 30.07 -11.60 6.48
N GLN A 14 30.74 -11.65 7.64
CA GLN A 14 31.03 -10.44 8.42
C GLN A 14 31.87 -9.44 7.62
N ASP A 15 32.80 -9.93 6.79
CA ASP A 15 33.65 -9.13 5.89
C ASP A 15 33.21 -9.32 4.41
N ALA A 16 31.92 -9.27 4.16
CA ALA A 16 31.32 -9.55 2.84
C ALA A 16 31.91 -8.74 1.69
N HIS A 17 32.32 -7.49 1.94
CA HIS A 17 32.94 -6.62 0.93
C HIS A 17 34.22 -7.22 0.35
N ASP A 18 35.05 -7.86 1.19
CA ASP A 18 36.33 -8.43 0.79
C ASP A 18 36.21 -9.88 0.34
N ASN A 19 35.13 -10.57 0.75
CA ASN A 19 34.96 -12.00 0.53
C ASN A 19 33.94 -12.36 -0.55
N LEU A 20 33.12 -11.40 -1.05
CA LEU A 20 32.24 -11.59 -2.20
C LEU A 20 32.87 -11.00 -3.48
N ASP A 21 32.75 -11.70 -4.59
CA ASP A 21 33.26 -11.24 -5.90
C ASP A 21 32.31 -10.26 -6.58
N LYS A 22 31.22 -10.73 -7.15
CA LYS A 22 30.23 -9.90 -7.89
C LYS A 22 29.23 -9.21 -6.97
N LEU A 23 29.02 -9.76 -5.77
CA LEU A 23 28.09 -9.28 -4.77
C LEU A 23 28.75 -8.45 -3.66
N ASN A 24 29.97 -7.98 -3.84
CA ASN A 24 30.76 -7.23 -2.85
C ASN A 24 30.13 -5.89 -2.42
N HIS A 25 29.08 -5.42 -3.13
CA HIS A 25 28.27 -4.26 -2.76
C HIS A 25 27.18 -4.58 -1.72
N LEU A 26 26.96 -5.86 -1.41
CA LEU A 26 26.01 -6.29 -0.40
C LEU A 26 26.66 -6.35 0.97
N VAL A 27 25.95 -5.86 1.98
CA VAL A 27 26.37 -5.93 3.38
C VAL A 27 25.42 -6.81 4.18
N PRO A 28 25.91 -7.55 5.21
CA PRO A 28 25.02 -8.34 6.04
C PRO A 28 24.10 -7.45 6.88
N VAL A 29 22.83 -7.84 6.99
CA VAL A 29 21.92 -7.27 7.96
C VAL A 29 22.24 -7.90 9.32
N LEU A 30 22.49 -7.07 10.33
CA LEU A 30 22.85 -7.56 11.66
C LEU A 30 21.62 -7.86 12.52
N ASP A 31 21.71 -8.88 13.34
CA ASP A 31 20.71 -9.21 14.35
C ASP A 31 20.86 -8.32 15.61
N LYS A 32 20.04 -8.56 16.63
CA LYS A 32 20.08 -7.82 17.92
C LYS A 32 21.37 -8.03 18.73
N HIS A 33 22.22 -8.99 18.35
CA HIS A 33 23.50 -9.28 18.98
C HIS A 33 24.68 -8.72 18.17
N GLY A 34 24.42 -8.10 17.02
CA GLY A 34 25.45 -7.56 16.13
C GLY A 34 26.08 -8.61 15.21
N GLU A 35 25.51 -9.81 15.10
CA GLU A 35 25.92 -10.85 14.17
C GLU A 35 25.09 -10.81 12.89
N PRO A 36 25.64 -11.28 11.72
CA PRO A 36 24.85 -11.44 10.51
C PRO A 36 23.59 -12.27 10.74
N TYR A 37 22.44 -11.66 10.40
CA TYR A 37 21.15 -12.35 10.50
C TYR A 37 21.12 -13.56 9.57
N ARG A 38 20.83 -14.73 10.14
CA ARG A 38 20.82 -15.99 9.40
C ARG A 38 19.70 -16.93 9.82
N SER A 39 19.34 -17.79 8.89
CA SER A 39 18.52 -18.99 9.10
C SER A 39 19.30 -20.19 8.63
N SER A 40 19.27 -21.31 9.38
CA SER A 40 20.01 -22.52 9.05
C SER A 40 19.05 -23.67 8.80
N GLY A 41 19.19 -24.31 7.64
CA GLY A 41 18.54 -25.57 7.29
C GLY A 41 19.50 -26.76 7.41
N ALA A 42 19.06 -27.95 6.96
CA ALA A 42 19.86 -29.17 7.02
C ALA A 42 21.10 -29.10 6.08
N PHE A 43 20.99 -28.45 4.94
CA PHE A 43 21.97 -28.49 3.84
C PHE A 43 22.53 -27.13 3.44
N ALA A 44 22.10 -26.06 4.11
CA ALA A 44 22.53 -24.69 3.81
C ALA A 44 22.28 -23.74 4.99
N VAL A 45 23.00 -22.61 4.96
CA VAL A 45 22.71 -21.43 5.77
C VAL A 45 22.33 -20.28 4.84
N VAL A 46 21.33 -19.50 5.21
CA VAL A 46 20.82 -18.35 4.45
C VAL A 46 21.07 -17.08 5.26
N PHE A 47 21.81 -16.14 4.67
CA PHE A 47 22.08 -14.83 5.26
C PHE A 47 21.18 -13.77 4.65
N LYS A 48 20.71 -12.82 5.46
CA LYS A 48 20.04 -11.62 4.97
C LYS A 48 21.08 -10.57 4.62
N MET A 49 21.15 -10.21 3.35
CA MET A 49 22.07 -9.22 2.82
C MET A 49 21.28 -7.98 2.37
N LYS A 50 21.92 -6.81 2.39
CA LYS A 50 21.32 -5.55 1.97
C LYS A 50 22.23 -4.82 1.00
N ASP A 51 21.66 -4.33 -0.08
CA ASP A 51 22.28 -3.33 -0.94
C ASP A 51 22.06 -1.95 -0.32
N GLU A 52 23.11 -1.28 0.11
CA GLU A 52 23.02 0.03 0.77
C GLU A 52 22.60 1.14 -0.17
N GLN A 53 22.85 1.01 -1.49
CA GLN A 53 22.49 2.03 -2.47
C GLN A 53 20.99 2.02 -2.77
N THR A 54 20.42 0.83 -2.93
CA THR A 54 18.99 0.67 -3.26
C THR A 54 18.10 0.44 -2.05
N GLY A 55 18.68 0.03 -0.92
CA GLY A 55 17.98 -0.40 0.29
C GLY A 55 17.32 -1.78 0.18
N LYS A 56 17.44 -2.46 -0.98
CA LYS A 56 16.84 -3.78 -1.23
C LYS A 56 17.57 -4.86 -0.45
N CYS A 57 16.82 -5.82 0.09
CA CYS A 57 17.38 -6.97 0.80
C CYS A 57 17.31 -8.23 -0.06
N TYR A 58 18.29 -9.11 0.18
CA TYR A 58 18.47 -10.38 -0.52
C TYR A 58 18.71 -11.51 0.46
N ALA A 59 18.33 -12.73 0.07
CA ALA A 59 18.68 -13.98 0.71
C ALA A 59 19.90 -14.58 0.00
N LEU A 60 21.02 -14.71 0.70
CA LEU A 60 22.24 -15.35 0.22
C LEU A 60 22.33 -16.75 0.84
N LYS A 61 22.05 -17.79 0.06
CA LYS A 61 22.10 -19.20 0.50
C LYS A 61 23.48 -19.77 0.22
N CYS A 62 24.18 -20.19 1.30
CA CYS A 62 25.47 -20.86 1.27
C CYS A 62 25.28 -22.34 1.61
N PHE A 63 25.82 -23.24 0.81
CA PHE A 63 25.60 -24.67 0.95
C PHE A 63 26.59 -25.29 1.95
N THR A 64 26.15 -26.26 2.74
CA THR A 64 26.98 -26.96 3.75
C THR A 64 27.29 -28.39 3.34
N GLU A 65 26.65 -28.90 2.28
CA GLU A 65 26.87 -30.27 1.77
C GLU A 65 26.87 -30.29 0.24
N GLU A 66 27.60 -31.22 -0.35
CA GLU A 66 27.58 -31.46 -1.79
C GLU A 66 26.34 -32.24 -2.20
N GLN A 67 25.72 -31.81 -3.28
CA GLN A 67 24.67 -32.53 -3.97
C GLN A 67 25.02 -32.61 -5.46
N GLU A 68 25.11 -33.84 -5.99
CA GLU A 68 25.45 -34.06 -7.39
C GLU A 68 24.42 -33.38 -8.33
N GLY A 69 24.94 -32.64 -9.32
CA GLY A 69 24.09 -31.93 -10.30
C GLY A 69 23.47 -30.62 -9.83
N ARG A 70 23.70 -30.17 -8.57
CA ARG A 70 23.08 -28.94 -8.02
C ARG A 70 23.31 -27.71 -8.89
N ALA A 71 24.55 -27.49 -9.34
CA ALA A 71 24.89 -26.33 -10.15
C ALA A 71 24.08 -26.26 -11.44
N GLU A 72 23.95 -27.39 -12.13
CA GLU A 72 23.16 -27.49 -13.35
C GLU A 72 21.67 -27.33 -13.08
N ALA A 73 21.17 -27.96 -12.02
CA ALA A 73 19.77 -27.81 -11.61
C ALA A 73 19.41 -26.34 -11.36
N TYR A 74 20.21 -25.60 -10.58
CA TYR A 74 19.94 -24.19 -10.31
C TYR A 74 20.12 -23.27 -11.52
N ARG A 75 20.98 -23.62 -12.49
CA ARG A 75 21.02 -22.88 -13.76
C ARG A 75 19.73 -23.05 -14.54
N GLN A 76 19.23 -24.29 -14.68
CA GLN A 76 17.97 -24.59 -15.37
C GLN A 76 16.78 -23.94 -14.67
N ILE A 77 16.75 -23.94 -13.32
CA ILE A 77 15.72 -23.23 -12.53
C ILE A 77 15.80 -21.71 -12.77
N ALA A 78 17.00 -21.12 -12.75
CA ALA A 78 17.18 -19.70 -12.97
C ALA A 78 16.72 -19.26 -14.37
N GLU A 79 17.03 -20.05 -15.41
CA GLU A 79 16.59 -19.80 -16.78
C GLU A 79 15.06 -19.89 -16.91
N GLU A 80 14.41 -20.88 -16.29
CA GLU A 80 12.94 -20.99 -16.33
C GLU A 80 12.26 -19.85 -15.59
N LEU A 81 12.80 -19.41 -14.43
CA LEU A 81 12.19 -18.39 -13.60
C LEU A 81 12.51 -16.95 -14.07
N GLU A 82 13.45 -16.73 -14.97
CA GLU A 82 13.85 -15.40 -15.44
C GLU A 82 12.68 -14.58 -15.99
N PHE A 83 11.72 -15.26 -16.64
CA PHE A 83 10.58 -14.62 -17.29
C PHE A 83 9.25 -14.81 -16.52
N VAL A 84 9.30 -15.35 -15.32
CA VAL A 84 8.11 -15.58 -14.49
C VAL A 84 7.83 -14.33 -13.63
N ASP A 85 6.89 -13.50 -14.06
CA ASP A 85 6.39 -12.36 -13.28
C ASP A 85 5.19 -12.80 -12.41
N SER A 86 5.46 -13.15 -11.18
CA SER A 86 4.44 -13.61 -10.24
C SER A 86 4.81 -13.32 -8.79
N PRO A 87 3.85 -12.92 -7.94
CA PRO A 87 4.11 -12.71 -6.51
C PRO A 87 4.36 -14.02 -5.75
N TYR A 88 4.04 -15.18 -6.35
CA TYR A 88 4.14 -16.48 -5.69
C TYR A 88 5.54 -17.10 -5.72
N ILE A 89 6.46 -16.52 -6.48
CA ILE A 89 7.82 -17.03 -6.64
C ILE A 89 8.81 -15.87 -6.78
N THR A 90 10.10 -16.10 -6.51
CA THR A 90 11.16 -15.11 -6.70
C THR A 90 12.16 -15.59 -7.75
N SER A 91 12.87 -14.66 -8.38
CA SER A 91 14.01 -14.98 -9.20
C SER A 91 15.12 -15.61 -8.38
N VAL A 92 15.89 -16.51 -8.99
CA VAL A 92 17.08 -17.08 -8.39
C VAL A 92 18.30 -16.82 -9.26
N LYS A 93 19.47 -16.65 -8.64
CA LYS A 93 20.73 -16.49 -9.35
C LYS A 93 21.78 -17.38 -8.69
N TYR A 94 22.26 -18.36 -9.42
CA TYR A 94 23.35 -19.22 -8.98
C TYR A 94 24.70 -18.63 -9.42
N LEU A 95 25.64 -18.51 -8.48
CA LEU A 95 26.99 -17.98 -8.69
C LEU A 95 28.00 -19.02 -8.20
N GLU A 96 28.81 -19.55 -9.13
CA GLU A 96 29.66 -20.73 -8.85
C GLU A 96 30.83 -20.48 -7.93
N LYS A 97 31.47 -19.32 -8.05
CA LYS A 97 32.70 -18.95 -7.32
C LYS A 97 32.53 -17.52 -6.81
N GLU A 98 31.67 -17.36 -5.83
CA GLU A 98 31.23 -16.04 -5.42
C GLU A 98 31.72 -15.66 -4.03
N LEU A 99 31.81 -16.65 -3.12
CA LEU A 99 32.16 -16.40 -1.74
C LEU A 99 33.50 -17.06 -1.41
N PHE A 100 34.49 -16.24 -1.08
CA PHE A 100 35.74 -16.70 -0.50
C PHE A 100 35.54 -17.02 0.99
N VAL A 101 36.01 -18.20 1.43
CA VAL A 101 35.90 -18.64 2.82
C VAL A 101 37.23 -19.23 3.27
N ASP A 102 37.88 -18.60 4.24
CA ASP A 102 39.04 -19.18 4.90
C ASP A 102 38.60 -20.39 5.75
N SER A 103 38.81 -21.57 5.25
CA SER A 103 38.34 -22.83 5.81
C SER A 103 39.37 -23.94 5.68
N ASN A 104 39.08 -25.10 6.27
CA ASN A 104 39.93 -26.31 6.11
C ASN A 104 39.58 -27.12 4.87
N CYS A 105 38.78 -26.60 3.95
CA CYS A 105 38.42 -27.24 2.68
C CYS A 105 39.59 -27.17 1.69
N GLU A 106 39.52 -28.01 0.63
CA GLU A 106 40.51 -27.96 -0.47
C GLU A 106 40.30 -26.74 -1.39
N ASP A 107 39.08 -26.26 -1.49
CA ASP A 107 38.68 -25.07 -2.27
C ASP A 107 38.51 -23.88 -1.31
N ASP A 108 38.81 -22.67 -1.82
CA ASP A 108 38.69 -21.41 -1.09
C ASP A 108 37.46 -20.59 -1.57
N GLU A 109 36.94 -20.88 -2.76
CA GLU A 109 35.83 -20.19 -3.38
C GLU A 109 34.61 -21.10 -3.49
N PHE A 110 33.48 -20.66 -2.93
CA PHE A 110 32.26 -21.46 -2.83
C PHE A 110 31.09 -20.86 -3.59
N PRO A 111 30.21 -21.72 -4.10
CA PRO A 111 29.00 -21.27 -4.79
C PRO A 111 27.96 -20.74 -3.80
N VAL A 112 27.22 -19.73 -4.25
CA VAL A 112 26.07 -19.18 -3.53
C VAL A 112 24.85 -19.07 -4.40
N LEU A 113 23.67 -19.04 -3.78
CA LEU A 113 22.41 -18.75 -4.43
C LEU A 113 21.88 -17.43 -3.91
N LEU A 114 21.65 -16.48 -4.80
CA LEU A 114 21.05 -15.19 -4.49
C LEU A 114 19.57 -15.19 -4.88
N MET A 115 18.71 -14.79 -3.96
CA MET A 115 17.27 -14.63 -4.14
C MET A 115 16.83 -13.30 -3.53
N ASP A 116 15.65 -12.80 -3.89
CA ASP A 116 15.07 -11.68 -3.15
C ASP A 116 14.73 -12.10 -1.71
N TRP A 117 15.03 -11.23 -0.74
CA TRP A 117 14.56 -11.43 0.62
C TRP A 117 13.07 -11.12 0.71
N ILE A 118 12.28 -12.09 1.17
CA ILE A 118 10.84 -11.92 1.34
C ILE A 118 10.57 -11.56 2.79
N GLU A 119 10.02 -10.36 3.02
CA GLU A 119 9.53 -9.97 4.34
C GLU A 119 8.21 -10.69 4.64
N GLY A 120 8.12 -11.23 5.84
CA GLY A 120 6.96 -12.00 6.29
C GLY A 120 7.35 -13.10 7.27
N GLU A 121 6.44 -13.98 7.55
CA GLU A 121 6.63 -15.15 8.40
C GLU A 121 6.27 -16.43 7.63
N THR A 122 6.74 -17.58 8.10
CA THR A 122 6.37 -18.85 7.48
C THR A 122 4.86 -19.11 7.68
N MET A 123 4.24 -19.80 6.74
CA MET A 123 2.83 -20.17 6.86
C MET A 123 2.59 -21.05 8.10
N GLU A 124 3.60 -21.83 8.55
CA GLU A 124 3.53 -22.58 9.79
C GLU A 124 3.36 -21.65 10.99
N THR A 125 4.22 -20.63 11.13
CA THR A 125 4.13 -19.60 12.19
C THR A 125 2.79 -18.87 12.14
N TYR A 126 2.37 -18.45 10.95
CA TYR A 126 1.09 -17.78 10.75
C TYR A 126 -0.10 -18.64 11.21
N ILE A 127 -0.12 -19.93 10.86
CA ILE A 127 -1.16 -20.87 11.30
C ILE A 127 -1.13 -20.98 12.82
N ALA A 128 0.04 -21.20 13.44
CA ALA A 128 0.18 -21.35 14.87
C ALA A 128 -0.35 -20.14 15.66
N GLU A 129 -0.20 -18.94 15.11
CA GLU A 129 -0.69 -17.71 15.73
C GLU A 129 -2.19 -17.42 15.48
N ASN A 130 -2.76 -17.92 14.35
CA ASN A 130 -4.09 -17.51 13.88
C ASN A 130 -5.12 -18.65 13.76
N TYR A 131 -4.78 -19.91 14.07
CA TYR A 131 -5.66 -21.07 13.82
C TYR A 131 -7.02 -21.01 14.52
N THR A 132 -7.16 -20.24 15.59
CA THR A 132 -8.44 -20.04 16.29
C THR A 132 -9.35 -19.01 15.63
N ASP A 133 -8.82 -18.23 14.69
CA ASP A 133 -9.58 -17.24 13.93
C ASP A 133 -10.08 -17.87 12.62
N SER A 134 -11.37 -18.19 12.57
CA SER A 134 -12.00 -18.84 11.41
C SER A 134 -11.90 -18.02 10.13
N TYR A 135 -11.98 -16.68 10.23
CA TYR A 135 -11.87 -15.80 9.04
C TYR A 135 -10.43 -15.79 8.50
N GLU A 136 -9.41 -15.58 9.37
CA GLU A 136 -8.01 -15.60 8.94
C GLU A 136 -7.63 -16.93 8.31
N MET A 137 -8.07 -18.05 8.92
CA MET A 137 -7.84 -19.37 8.37
C MET A 137 -8.58 -19.59 7.03
N SER A 138 -9.80 -19.08 6.88
CA SER A 138 -10.53 -19.11 5.61
C SER A 138 -9.85 -18.28 4.54
N MET A 139 -9.32 -17.10 4.90
CA MET A 139 -8.55 -16.24 3.99
C MET A 139 -7.22 -16.88 3.60
N LEU A 140 -6.51 -17.50 4.53
CA LEU A 140 -5.29 -18.24 4.23
C LEU A 140 -5.57 -19.39 3.27
N CYS A 141 -6.63 -20.17 3.50
CA CYS A 141 -7.07 -21.24 2.61
C CYS A 141 -7.38 -20.72 1.20
N TYR A 142 -8.11 -19.61 1.09
CA TYR A 142 -8.42 -18.97 -0.18
C TYR A 142 -7.15 -18.52 -0.94
N ARG A 143 -6.21 -17.87 -0.24
CA ARG A 143 -4.93 -17.41 -0.81
C ARG A 143 -4.06 -18.59 -1.26
N PHE A 144 -4.00 -19.63 -0.42
CA PHE A 144 -3.29 -20.86 -0.74
C PHE A 144 -3.87 -21.54 -1.99
N CYS A 145 -5.19 -21.66 -2.08
CA CYS A 145 -5.85 -22.23 -3.25
C CYS A 145 -5.61 -21.40 -4.53
N LYS A 146 -5.51 -20.08 -4.42
CA LYS A 146 -5.10 -19.24 -5.57
C LYS A 146 -3.67 -19.51 -6.01
N MET A 147 -2.73 -19.61 -5.07
CA MET A 147 -1.35 -19.98 -5.35
C MET A 147 -1.27 -21.39 -5.97
N ALA A 148 -2.00 -22.37 -5.42
CA ALA A 148 -2.06 -23.73 -5.95
C ALA A 148 -2.61 -23.77 -7.38
N ALA A 149 -3.68 -23.04 -7.67
CA ALA A 149 -4.23 -22.93 -9.02
C ALA A 149 -3.24 -22.31 -10.00
N TRP A 150 -2.50 -21.29 -9.56
CA TRP A 150 -1.45 -20.69 -10.38
C TRP A 150 -0.30 -21.66 -10.61
N LEU A 151 0.24 -22.31 -9.57
CA LEU A 151 1.37 -23.23 -9.69
C LEU A 151 1.04 -24.40 -10.65
N ARG A 152 -0.16 -24.98 -10.54
CA ARG A 152 -0.62 -26.03 -11.46
C ARG A 152 -0.84 -25.56 -12.91
N SER A 153 -0.86 -24.28 -13.17
CA SER A 153 -0.92 -23.72 -14.53
C SER A 153 0.47 -23.50 -15.14
N GLN A 154 1.54 -23.75 -14.36
CA GLN A 154 2.91 -23.61 -14.83
C GLN A 154 3.45 -24.91 -15.43
N SER A 155 4.55 -24.81 -16.16
CA SER A 155 5.34 -25.92 -16.70
C SER A 155 6.30 -26.54 -15.69
N PHE A 156 6.41 -25.97 -14.49
CA PHE A 156 7.32 -26.37 -13.42
C PHE A 156 6.55 -26.69 -12.13
N ALA A 157 7.22 -27.35 -11.20
CA ALA A 157 6.70 -27.66 -9.87
C ALA A 157 7.74 -27.37 -8.80
N HIS A 158 7.30 -27.07 -7.58
CA HIS A 158 8.21 -26.74 -6.47
C HIS A 158 8.92 -27.95 -5.87
N GLY A 159 8.25 -29.08 -5.79
CA GLY A 159 8.80 -30.37 -5.37
C GLY A 159 8.88 -30.63 -3.87
N ASP A 160 8.72 -29.61 -3.02
CA ASP A 160 8.65 -29.75 -1.55
C ASP A 160 7.70 -28.69 -0.95
N ILE A 161 6.43 -28.75 -1.36
CA ILE A 161 5.38 -27.85 -0.83
C ILE A 161 5.04 -28.24 0.60
N LYS A 162 5.35 -27.35 1.54
CA LYS A 162 5.01 -27.45 2.96
C LYS A 162 4.88 -26.06 3.58
N PRO A 163 4.25 -25.90 4.77
CA PRO A 163 4.05 -24.61 5.40
C PRO A 163 5.33 -23.80 5.64
N ASP A 164 6.46 -24.44 5.96
CA ASP A 164 7.75 -23.77 6.18
C ASP A 164 8.34 -23.14 4.92
N ASN A 165 8.02 -23.72 3.74
CA ASN A 165 8.51 -23.26 2.44
C ASN A 165 7.59 -22.22 1.80
N ILE A 166 6.63 -21.68 2.56
CA ILE A 166 5.68 -20.65 2.12
C ILE A 166 5.75 -19.47 3.07
N ILE A 167 6.13 -18.32 2.57
CA ILE A 167 6.13 -17.06 3.35
C ILE A 167 4.79 -16.36 3.16
N VAL A 168 4.15 -16.01 4.26
CA VAL A 168 3.01 -15.11 4.31
C VAL A 168 3.54 -13.70 4.44
N ARG A 169 3.45 -12.92 3.38
CA ARG A 169 3.91 -11.52 3.38
C ARG A 169 2.99 -10.63 4.22
N PRO A 170 3.44 -9.43 4.63
CA PRO A 170 2.59 -8.47 5.34
C PRO A 170 1.31 -8.09 4.59
N ASP A 171 1.26 -8.14 3.26
CA ASP A 171 0.06 -7.93 2.45
C ASP A 171 -0.83 -9.19 2.32
N GLY A 172 -0.44 -10.26 2.99
CA GLY A 172 -1.10 -11.58 2.94
C GLY A 172 -0.84 -12.37 1.67
N THR A 173 -0.03 -11.87 0.74
CA THR A 173 0.42 -12.64 -0.43
C THR A 173 1.30 -13.79 0.02
N LEU A 174 1.14 -14.96 -0.60
CA LEU A 174 1.98 -16.11 -0.34
C LEU A 174 3.14 -16.13 -1.34
N THR A 175 4.33 -16.50 -0.86
CA THR A 175 5.51 -16.68 -1.74
C THR A 175 6.22 -17.96 -1.38
N LEU A 176 6.47 -18.80 -2.38
CA LEU A 176 7.25 -20.02 -2.28
C LEU A 176 8.74 -19.69 -2.13
N VAL A 177 9.41 -20.42 -1.26
CA VAL A 177 10.85 -20.33 -1.03
C VAL A 177 11.45 -21.74 -0.96
N ASP A 178 12.78 -21.85 -1.09
CA ASP A 178 13.52 -23.11 -1.02
C ASP A 178 13.26 -24.05 -2.21
N TYR A 179 13.92 -23.76 -3.33
CA TYR A 179 13.72 -24.44 -4.61
C TYR A 179 14.60 -25.70 -4.81
N ASP A 180 15.14 -26.30 -3.74
CA ASP A 180 16.04 -27.46 -3.84
C ASP A 180 15.38 -28.71 -4.48
N GLY A 181 14.05 -28.80 -4.40
CA GLY A 181 13.25 -29.89 -4.98
C GLY A 181 12.60 -29.57 -6.31
N MET A 182 12.85 -28.39 -6.87
CA MET A 182 12.08 -27.87 -8.01
C MET A 182 12.30 -28.66 -9.28
N PHE A 183 11.20 -28.96 -9.97
CA PHE A 183 11.18 -29.48 -11.35
C PHE A 183 10.97 -28.34 -12.34
N VAL A 184 11.77 -28.31 -13.40
CA VAL A 184 11.55 -27.48 -14.59
C VAL A 184 11.60 -28.32 -15.86
N PRO A 185 10.99 -27.92 -16.99
CA PRO A 185 10.89 -28.72 -18.20
C PRO A 185 12.23 -29.26 -18.73
N ALA A 186 13.33 -28.52 -18.54
CA ALA A 186 14.67 -28.94 -18.91
C ALA A 186 15.16 -30.19 -18.15
N MET A 187 14.56 -30.50 -16.98
CA MET A 187 14.89 -31.68 -16.16
C MET A 187 14.07 -32.93 -16.51
N LYS A 188 13.24 -32.89 -17.54
CA LYS A 188 12.38 -34.01 -17.90
C LYS A 188 13.17 -35.31 -18.13
N GLY A 189 12.79 -36.35 -17.41
CA GLY A 189 13.46 -37.65 -17.46
C GLY A 189 14.65 -37.79 -16.49
N GLN A 190 14.96 -36.76 -15.74
CA GLN A 190 15.92 -36.84 -14.61
C GLN A 190 15.22 -37.40 -13.36
N LYS A 191 15.99 -37.65 -12.30
CA LYS A 191 15.48 -38.09 -11.01
C LYS A 191 15.34 -36.90 -10.09
N SER A 192 14.30 -36.91 -9.25
CA SER A 192 14.11 -35.91 -8.24
C SER A 192 15.28 -35.88 -7.22
N PRO A 193 15.83 -34.73 -6.87
CA PRO A 193 16.86 -34.62 -5.83
C PRO A 193 16.31 -34.94 -4.44
N THR A 194 15.02 -34.92 -4.24
CA THR A 194 14.34 -35.21 -2.97
C THR A 194 12.99 -35.90 -3.21
N ILE A 195 12.53 -36.66 -2.22
CA ILE A 195 11.16 -37.19 -2.21
C ILE A 195 10.17 -36.25 -1.48
N GLY A 196 10.65 -35.06 -1.08
CA GLY A 196 9.88 -34.09 -0.28
C GLY A 196 9.71 -34.52 1.19
N THR A 197 8.97 -33.72 1.93
CA THR A 197 8.68 -33.96 3.34
C THR A 197 7.54 -34.99 3.49
N LYS A 198 7.78 -36.07 4.25
CA LYS A 198 6.89 -37.25 4.33
C LYS A 198 5.44 -36.93 4.69
N ASP A 199 5.21 -35.97 5.60
CA ASP A 199 3.88 -35.58 6.04
C ASP A 199 3.14 -34.68 5.04
N PHE A 200 3.82 -34.28 3.96
CA PHE A 200 3.25 -33.48 2.88
C PHE A 200 3.40 -34.15 1.50
N SER A 201 4.06 -35.31 1.40
CA SER A 201 4.32 -36.00 0.16
C SER A 201 3.44 -37.26 0.03
N HIS A 202 3.13 -37.61 -1.23
CA HIS A 202 2.40 -38.86 -1.48
C HIS A 202 3.18 -40.07 -0.95
N PRO A 203 2.55 -40.99 -0.20
CA PRO A 203 3.25 -42.09 0.48
C PRO A 203 3.98 -43.06 -0.46
N LEU A 204 3.60 -43.09 -1.75
CA LEU A 204 4.25 -43.90 -2.80
C LEU A 204 5.15 -43.06 -3.73
N ARG A 205 5.48 -41.83 -3.37
CA ARG A 205 6.42 -41.01 -4.14
C ARG A 205 7.82 -41.59 -4.07
N THR A 206 8.48 -41.64 -5.22
CA THR A 206 9.86 -42.06 -5.38
C THR A 206 10.67 -40.98 -6.09
N ILE A 207 11.99 -41.12 -6.18
CA ILE A 207 12.85 -40.20 -6.93
C ILE A 207 12.59 -40.22 -8.44
N ASP A 208 11.91 -41.24 -8.96
CA ASP A 208 11.56 -41.33 -10.37
C ASP A 208 10.27 -40.54 -10.70
N ASP A 209 9.51 -40.15 -9.69
CA ASP A 209 8.35 -39.26 -9.83
C ASP A 209 8.86 -37.78 -9.82
N PHE A 210 9.26 -37.29 -11.02
CA PHE A 210 9.83 -35.94 -11.17
C PHE A 210 9.30 -35.28 -12.44
N ASP A 211 8.19 -34.56 -12.30
CA ASP A 211 7.48 -33.87 -13.37
C ASP A 211 6.66 -32.71 -12.79
N GLU A 212 5.90 -32.03 -13.63
CA GLU A 212 5.05 -30.88 -13.30
C GLU A 212 3.89 -31.17 -12.33
N THR A 213 3.62 -32.46 -12.02
CA THR A 213 2.50 -32.87 -11.16
C THR A 213 2.92 -33.25 -9.74
N ILE A 214 4.21 -33.21 -9.43
CA ILE A 214 4.75 -33.73 -8.15
C ILE A 214 4.21 -33.01 -6.90
N ASP A 215 3.68 -31.79 -7.06
CA ASP A 215 3.09 -31.00 -5.97
C ASP A 215 1.60 -31.29 -5.75
N ASP A 216 0.91 -31.97 -6.66
CA ASP A 216 -0.55 -32.11 -6.65
C ASP A 216 -1.10 -32.70 -5.34
N PHE A 217 -0.40 -33.68 -4.79
CA PHE A 217 -0.79 -34.28 -3.52
C PHE A 217 -0.63 -33.31 -2.34
N SER A 218 0.52 -32.64 -2.26
CA SER A 218 0.82 -31.66 -1.21
C SER A 218 -0.19 -30.51 -1.23
N LEU A 219 -0.47 -29.97 -2.42
CA LEU A 219 -1.44 -28.89 -2.60
C LEU A 219 -2.84 -29.30 -2.16
N ALA A 220 -3.29 -30.51 -2.50
CA ALA A 220 -4.60 -31.00 -2.11
C ALA A 220 -4.70 -31.25 -0.60
N SER A 221 -3.67 -31.86 0.02
CA SER A 221 -3.63 -32.14 1.46
C SER A 221 -3.60 -30.86 2.30
N ILE A 222 -2.77 -29.88 1.92
CA ILE A 222 -2.67 -28.62 2.65
C ILE A 222 -3.97 -27.81 2.50
N ALA A 223 -4.52 -27.69 1.28
CA ALA A 223 -5.77 -26.98 1.04
C ALA A 223 -6.93 -27.55 1.90
N LEU A 224 -7.05 -28.87 1.94
CA LEU A 224 -8.05 -29.57 2.75
C LEU A 224 -7.82 -29.28 4.24
N SER A 225 -6.58 -29.35 4.71
CA SER A 225 -6.22 -29.10 6.12
C SER A 225 -6.58 -27.67 6.53
N LEU A 226 -6.21 -26.66 5.72
CA LEU A 226 -6.54 -25.26 5.98
C LEU A 226 -8.05 -25.03 6.05
N LYS A 227 -8.81 -25.60 5.10
CA LYS A 227 -10.28 -25.49 5.11
C LYS A 227 -10.88 -26.16 6.34
N ALA A 228 -10.40 -27.33 6.70
CA ALA A 228 -10.88 -28.02 7.89
C ALA A 228 -10.61 -27.22 9.19
N ILE A 229 -9.41 -26.67 9.35
CA ILE A 229 -9.04 -25.82 10.49
C ILE A 229 -9.92 -24.56 10.52
N SER A 230 -10.23 -23.97 9.38
CA SER A 230 -11.10 -22.78 9.30
C SER A 230 -12.55 -23.06 9.78
N LEU A 231 -13.03 -24.30 9.61
CA LEU A 231 -14.35 -24.74 10.03
C LEU A 231 -14.38 -25.25 11.47
N ASP A 232 -13.28 -25.88 11.91
CA ASP A 232 -13.13 -26.41 13.28
C ASP A 232 -11.66 -26.35 13.71
N SER A 233 -11.30 -25.30 14.43
CA SER A 233 -9.92 -25.07 14.91
C SER A 233 -9.43 -26.14 15.90
N SER A 234 -10.34 -26.87 16.58
CA SER A 234 -9.98 -27.94 17.50
C SER A 234 -9.29 -29.14 16.84
N LEU A 235 -9.44 -29.25 15.49
CA LEU A 235 -8.78 -30.30 14.72
C LEU A 235 -7.25 -30.13 14.73
N LEU A 236 -6.75 -28.90 14.66
CA LEU A 236 -5.29 -28.67 14.73
C LEU A 236 -4.73 -29.07 16.09
N GLN A 237 -5.45 -28.77 17.18
CA GLN A 237 -5.04 -29.17 18.54
C GLN A 237 -5.06 -30.69 18.73
N SER A 238 -6.00 -31.38 18.08
CA SER A 238 -6.21 -32.81 18.26
C SER A 238 -5.31 -33.69 17.39
N TYR A 239 -4.98 -33.20 16.16
CA TYR A 239 -4.31 -34.00 15.13
C TYR A 239 -3.03 -33.37 14.59
N GLY A 240 -2.84 -32.05 14.76
CA GLY A 240 -1.63 -31.34 14.33
C GLY A 240 -0.41 -31.64 15.20
N ALA A 241 0.76 -31.30 14.69
CA ALA A 241 2.03 -31.27 15.40
C ALA A 241 2.91 -30.15 14.82
N SER A 242 4.07 -29.91 15.44
CA SER A 242 5.01 -28.86 15.00
C SER A 242 5.54 -29.04 13.56
N ASP A 243 5.52 -30.24 13.05
CA ASP A 243 6.06 -30.63 11.73
C ASP A 243 5.00 -31.02 10.69
N ARG A 244 3.71 -30.91 11.05
CA ARG A 244 2.60 -31.26 10.15
C ARG A 244 1.34 -30.45 10.46
N LEU A 245 0.43 -30.39 9.49
CA LEU A 245 -0.92 -29.84 9.72
C LEU A 245 -1.83 -30.88 10.37
N LEU A 246 -2.75 -31.47 9.63
CA LEU A 246 -3.72 -32.43 10.17
C LEU A 246 -3.34 -33.90 9.96
N PHE A 247 -2.69 -34.18 8.83
CA PHE A 247 -2.35 -35.55 8.42
C PHE A 247 -0.89 -35.87 8.72
N SER A 248 -0.65 -37.10 9.14
CA SER A 248 0.68 -37.70 9.23
C SER A 248 0.93 -38.64 8.04
N ALA A 249 2.20 -38.94 7.77
CA ALA A 249 2.58 -39.94 6.78
C ALA A 249 1.89 -41.30 6.97
N THR A 250 1.58 -41.67 8.22
CA THR A 250 0.87 -42.93 8.54
C THR A 250 -0.61 -42.88 8.19
N ASP A 251 -1.26 -41.71 8.24
CA ASP A 251 -2.65 -41.54 7.83
C ASP A 251 -2.80 -41.81 6.32
N TYR A 252 -1.82 -41.36 5.53
CA TYR A 252 -1.83 -41.52 4.08
C TYR A 252 -1.69 -42.99 3.61
N LEU A 253 -1.04 -43.84 4.43
CA LEU A 253 -0.88 -45.27 4.10
C LEU A 253 -2.20 -46.03 4.19
N ASP A 254 -3.11 -45.64 5.09
CA ASP A 254 -4.41 -46.29 5.23
C ASP A 254 -5.44 -45.28 5.78
N LEU A 255 -6.05 -44.53 4.87
CA LEU A 255 -7.08 -43.54 5.23
C LEU A 255 -8.28 -44.14 5.97
N SER A 256 -8.56 -45.45 5.78
CA SER A 256 -9.67 -46.10 6.45
C SER A 256 -9.47 -46.22 7.99
N LYS A 257 -8.24 -46.16 8.46
CA LYS A 257 -7.84 -46.18 9.87
C LYS A 257 -7.51 -44.80 10.41
N SER A 258 -7.43 -43.80 9.58
CA SER A 258 -7.10 -42.44 9.99
C SER A 258 -8.21 -41.79 10.80
N LYS A 259 -7.88 -41.36 12.00
CA LYS A 259 -8.83 -40.68 12.91
C LYS A 259 -9.19 -39.29 12.39
N ILE A 260 -8.22 -38.57 11.80
CA ILE A 260 -8.50 -37.25 11.20
C ILE A 260 -9.43 -37.40 9.99
N PHE A 261 -9.22 -38.40 9.14
CA PHE A 261 -10.12 -38.66 8.01
C PHE A 261 -11.55 -38.95 8.49
N ALA A 262 -11.72 -39.69 9.57
CA ALA A 262 -13.04 -39.93 10.19
C ALA A 262 -13.65 -38.61 10.73
N ALA A 263 -12.86 -37.73 11.36
CA ALA A 263 -13.33 -36.45 11.88
C ALA A 263 -13.80 -35.50 10.77
N LEU A 264 -13.14 -35.49 9.62
CA LEU A 264 -13.52 -34.69 8.45
C LEU A 264 -14.93 -35.00 7.91
N GLN A 265 -15.46 -36.19 8.18
CA GLN A 265 -16.84 -36.55 7.78
C GLN A 265 -17.88 -35.57 8.37
N GLY A 266 -17.60 -34.99 9.56
CA GLY A 266 -18.46 -33.99 10.20
C GLY A 266 -18.53 -32.66 9.46
N LEU A 267 -17.55 -32.38 8.59
CA LEU A 267 -17.44 -31.10 7.84
C LEU A 267 -18.04 -31.16 6.44
N LEU A 268 -18.57 -32.30 6.00
CA LEU A 268 -19.05 -32.51 4.63
C LEU A 268 -20.35 -31.74 4.30
N ALA A 269 -20.95 -31.05 5.24
CA ALA A 269 -22.02 -30.09 4.97
C ALA A 269 -21.49 -28.90 4.15
N ASP A 270 -20.23 -28.49 4.36
CA ASP A 270 -19.57 -27.43 3.59
C ASP A 270 -19.21 -27.92 2.19
N VAL A 271 -19.59 -27.15 1.16
CA VAL A 271 -19.40 -27.51 -0.25
C VAL A 271 -17.94 -27.48 -0.65
N GLU A 272 -17.19 -26.49 -0.16
CA GLU A 272 -15.76 -26.32 -0.47
C GLU A 272 -14.95 -27.44 0.19
N ALA A 273 -15.25 -27.78 1.45
CA ALA A 273 -14.61 -28.90 2.15
C ALA A 273 -14.84 -30.23 1.40
N ARG A 274 -16.05 -30.49 0.92
CA ARG A 274 -16.33 -31.68 0.08
C ARG A 274 -15.53 -31.69 -1.19
N THR A 275 -15.40 -30.54 -1.86
CA THR A 275 -14.62 -30.43 -3.11
C THR A 275 -13.15 -30.72 -2.85
N LEU A 276 -12.57 -30.10 -1.82
CA LEU A 276 -11.17 -30.29 -1.46
C LEU A 276 -10.90 -31.72 -0.99
N LEU A 277 -11.81 -32.32 -0.24
CA LEU A 277 -11.71 -33.75 0.13
C LEU A 277 -11.72 -34.66 -1.09
N SER A 278 -12.58 -34.39 -2.08
CA SER A 278 -12.63 -35.18 -3.31
C SER A 278 -11.32 -35.06 -4.10
N MET A 279 -10.72 -33.86 -4.17
CA MET A 279 -9.42 -33.64 -4.80
C MET A 279 -8.32 -34.40 -4.04
N PHE A 280 -8.30 -34.31 -2.73
CA PHE A 280 -7.33 -35.03 -1.90
C PHE A 280 -7.43 -36.56 -2.11
N LEU A 281 -8.64 -37.12 -2.14
CA LEU A 281 -8.84 -38.54 -2.39
C LEU A 281 -8.37 -38.95 -3.79
N LEU A 282 -8.59 -38.11 -4.78
CA LEU A 282 -8.10 -38.39 -6.14
C LEU A 282 -6.57 -38.34 -6.20
N ALA A 283 -5.94 -37.32 -5.63
CA ALA A 283 -4.48 -37.22 -5.54
C ALA A 283 -3.87 -38.39 -4.75
N SER A 284 -4.54 -38.85 -3.71
CA SER A 284 -4.14 -40.04 -2.92
C SER A 284 -4.24 -41.36 -3.71
N ALA A 285 -5.20 -41.44 -4.65
CA ALA A 285 -5.42 -42.63 -5.44
C ALA A 285 -4.53 -42.71 -6.68
N GLN A 286 -4.24 -41.58 -7.31
CA GLN A 286 -3.57 -41.48 -8.61
C GLN A 286 -2.23 -40.75 -8.60
N LYS A 287 -1.77 -40.24 -7.45
CA LYS A 287 -0.61 -39.39 -7.24
C LYS A 287 -0.73 -37.96 -7.82
N ASP A 288 -1.58 -37.72 -8.79
CA ASP A 288 -1.74 -36.45 -9.49
C ASP A 288 -3.20 -36.02 -9.62
N LEU A 289 -3.38 -34.77 -10.05
CA LEU A 289 -4.67 -34.12 -10.30
C LEU A 289 -4.86 -33.80 -11.80
N SER A 290 -4.14 -34.46 -12.69
CA SER A 290 -4.19 -34.19 -14.14
C SER A 290 -5.61 -34.28 -14.72
N MET A 291 -6.45 -35.12 -14.14
CA MET A 291 -7.87 -35.26 -14.51
C MET A 291 -8.77 -34.15 -13.90
N CYS A 292 -8.24 -33.34 -12.97
CA CYS A 292 -8.98 -32.25 -12.34
C CYS A 292 -8.68 -30.91 -12.99
N SER A 293 -9.74 -30.13 -13.20
CA SER A 293 -9.54 -28.72 -13.53
C SER A 293 -8.92 -27.99 -12.34
N PHE A 294 -7.86 -27.19 -12.58
CA PHE A 294 -7.30 -26.28 -11.57
C PHE A 294 -8.34 -25.29 -11.02
N ARG A 295 -9.48 -25.09 -11.71
CA ARG A 295 -10.62 -24.28 -11.20
C ARG A 295 -11.25 -24.85 -9.93
N LEU A 296 -11.01 -26.12 -9.60
CA LEU A 296 -11.47 -26.70 -8.33
C LEU A 296 -10.78 -26.09 -7.10
N PHE A 297 -9.60 -25.46 -7.28
CA PHE A 297 -9.00 -24.61 -6.26
C PHE A 297 -9.63 -23.19 -6.23
N GLY A 298 -10.59 -22.88 -7.09
CA GLY A 298 -11.26 -21.59 -7.17
C GLY A 298 -12.30 -21.40 -6.07
N LEU A 299 -11.87 -21.34 -4.83
CA LEU A 299 -12.74 -20.99 -3.70
C LEU A 299 -13.26 -19.57 -3.85
N GLN A 300 -14.42 -19.30 -3.24
CA GLN A 300 -14.91 -17.93 -3.10
C GLN A 300 -14.08 -17.21 -2.04
N LYS A 301 -13.73 -15.94 -2.33
CA LYS A 301 -13.11 -15.11 -1.31
C LYS A 301 -14.04 -15.06 -0.10
N PRO A 302 -13.58 -15.44 1.11
CA PRO A 302 -14.38 -15.31 2.31
C PRO A 302 -14.94 -13.89 2.40
N LYS A 303 -16.24 -13.78 2.57
CA LYS A 303 -16.85 -12.51 2.93
C LYS A 303 -16.55 -12.35 4.41
N ASP A 304 -16.13 -11.14 4.77
CA ASP A 304 -16.21 -10.71 6.15
C ASP A 304 -17.73 -10.66 6.47
N GLU A 305 -18.30 -11.78 6.92
CA GLU A 305 -19.76 -11.94 7.10
C GLU A 305 -20.29 -11.01 8.18
N GLU A 306 -19.41 -10.51 9.03
CA GLU A 306 -19.69 -9.40 9.92
C GLU A 306 -18.89 -8.19 9.43
N ALA A 307 -19.49 -7.39 8.55
CA ALA A 307 -19.03 -6.02 8.37
C ALA A 307 -19.17 -5.30 9.72
N TRP A 308 -18.16 -5.46 10.58
CA TRP A 308 -18.09 -4.84 11.89
C TRP A 308 -18.32 -3.34 11.70
N SER A 309 -19.46 -2.86 12.22
CA SER A 309 -19.78 -1.44 12.08
C SER A 309 -18.73 -0.58 12.76
N THR A 310 -18.28 0.46 12.08
CA THR A 310 -17.47 1.52 12.68
C THR A 310 -18.30 2.45 13.56
N GLU A 311 -19.64 2.44 13.43
CA GLU A 311 -20.56 3.21 14.25
C GLU A 311 -20.56 2.72 15.68
N VAL A 312 -20.60 3.64 16.63
CA VAL A 312 -20.67 3.34 18.08
C VAL A 312 -22.01 3.79 18.62
N THR A 313 -22.77 2.84 19.13
CA THR A 313 -24.06 3.10 19.76
C THR A 313 -23.91 3.37 21.27
N LYS A 314 -24.96 3.85 21.92
CA LYS A 314 -24.98 3.97 23.38
C LYS A 314 -24.86 2.60 24.05
N GLU A 315 -25.53 1.61 23.48
CA GLU A 315 -25.50 0.23 23.97
C GLU A 315 -24.10 -0.38 23.86
N ASP A 316 -23.34 -0.09 22.79
CA ASP A 316 -21.94 -0.50 22.68
C ASP A 316 -21.10 0.02 23.85
N ILE A 317 -21.29 1.29 24.24
CA ILE A 317 -20.53 1.92 25.33
C ILE A 317 -20.96 1.39 26.69
N GLU A 318 -22.26 1.14 26.90
CA GLU A 318 -22.80 0.60 28.16
C GLU A 318 -22.34 -0.85 28.40
N ASN A 319 -22.19 -1.64 27.32
CA ASN A 319 -21.73 -3.03 27.36
C ASN A 319 -20.23 -3.20 27.13
N ALA A 320 -19.48 -2.10 26.99
CA ALA A 320 -18.06 -2.13 26.67
C ALA A 320 -17.26 -2.82 27.79
N VAL A 321 -16.20 -3.50 27.39
CA VAL A 321 -15.14 -3.97 28.29
C VAL A 321 -13.94 -3.03 28.16
N GLU A 322 -13.25 -2.80 29.27
CA GLU A 322 -12.08 -1.92 29.30
C GLU A 322 -10.81 -2.74 29.51
N ASP A 323 -9.73 -2.32 28.88
CA ASP A 323 -8.38 -2.82 29.19
C ASP A 323 -7.74 -2.03 30.35
N GLU A 324 -6.48 -2.39 30.67
CA GLU A 324 -5.72 -1.73 31.76
C GLU A 324 -5.42 -0.24 31.51
N PHE A 325 -5.60 0.24 30.29
CA PHE A 325 -5.40 1.65 29.91
C PHE A 325 -6.72 2.44 29.83
N GLY A 326 -7.84 1.81 30.14
CA GLY A 326 -9.18 2.40 30.05
C GLY A 326 -9.72 2.51 28.63
N VAL A 327 -9.10 1.82 27.66
CA VAL A 327 -9.62 1.74 26.30
C VAL A 327 -10.79 0.79 26.23
N LYS A 328 -11.89 1.26 25.65
CA LYS A 328 -13.17 0.52 25.57
C LYS A 328 -13.23 -0.31 24.28
N TYR A 329 -13.61 -1.55 24.44
CA TYR A 329 -13.83 -2.52 23.37
C TYR A 329 -15.26 -3.07 23.41
N SER A 330 -15.74 -3.59 22.28
CA SER A 330 -16.94 -4.43 22.28
C SER A 330 -16.72 -5.68 23.14
N LYS A 331 -17.81 -6.27 23.64
CA LYS A 331 -17.78 -7.42 24.56
C LYS A 331 -17.01 -8.64 24.01
N ASP A 332 -17.01 -8.79 22.68
CA ASP A 332 -16.29 -9.85 21.94
C ASP A 332 -14.85 -9.47 21.57
N TRP A 333 -14.38 -8.27 21.98
CA TRP A 333 -13.06 -7.70 21.67
C TRP A 333 -12.78 -7.49 20.18
N LYS A 334 -13.78 -7.51 19.31
CA LYS A 334 -13.58 -7.36 17.86
C LYS A 334 -13.58 -5.91 17.41
N ARG A 335 -14.17 -5.01 18.19
CA ARG A 335 -14.23 -3.57 17.89
C ARG A 335 -13.56 -2.77 18.99
N LEU A 336 -12.62 -1.89 18.65
CA LEU A 336 -12.13 -0.85 19.56
C LEU A 336 -13.07 0.34 19.47
N LEU A 337 -13.79 0.64 20.54
CA LEU A 337 -14.89 1.61 20.55
C LEU A 337 -14.42 3.00 20.93
N LYS A 338 -13.63 3.16 21.98
CA LYS A 338 -13.19 4.45 22.49
C LYS A 338 -11.99 4.36 23.42
N ALA A 339 -11.01 5.23 23.19
CA ALA A 339 -9.88 5.46 24.09
C ALA A 339 -10.14 6.69 24.99
N PRO A 340 -9.58 6.72 26.19
CA PRO A 340 -9.57 7.91 27.03
C PRO A 340 -8.67 9.00 26.43
N THR A 341 -9.05 10.27 26.55
CA THR A 341 -8.32 11.37 25.91
C THR A 341 -6.95 11.68 26.52
N ASP A 342 -6.69 11.17 27.71
CA ASP A 342 -5.42 11.24 28.44
C ASP A 342 -4.50 10.03 28.19
N LEU A 343 -4.87 9.14 27.26
CA LEU A 343 -4.01 8.03 26.82
C LEU A 343 -2.68 8.59 26.31
N ASP A 344 -1.58 8.14 26.96
CA ASP A 344 -0.24 8.70 26.72
C ASP A 344 0.74 7.67 26.12
N GLY A 345 1.74 8.20 25.41
CA GLY A 345 2.87 7.41 24.92
C GLY A 345 2.52 6.47 23.77
N VAL A 346 2.92 5.22 23.90
CA VAL A 346 2.73 4.17 22.88
C VAL A 346 1.62 3.24 23.32
N TYR A 347 0.64 3.04 22.45
CA TYR A 347 -0.44 2.10 22.70
C TYR A 347 -0.46 0.98 21.66
N SER A 348 -0.63 -0.25 22.12
CA SER A 348 -0.77 -1.43 21.26
C SER A 348 -2.19 -1.98 21.33
N ILE A 349 -2.91 -1.90 20.22
CA ILE A 349 -4.25 -2.45 20.10
C ILE A 349 -4.17 -3.97 20.25
N ARG A 350 -5.14 -4.55 20.98
CA ARG A 350 -5.22 -5.97 21.24
C ARG A 350 -5.34 -6.79 19.96
N LYS A 351 -4.61 -7.92 19.87
CA LYS A 351 -4.77 -8.89 18.77
C LYS A 351 -6.23 -9.38 18.70
N GLY A 352 -6.73 -9.59 17.48
CA GLY A 352 -8.10 -10.05 17.22
C GLY A 352 -9.13 -8.93 17.02
N VAL A 353 -8.75 -7.65 17.19
CA VAL A 353 -9.60 -6.50 16.83
C VAL A 353 -9.72 -6.44 15.31
N ARG A 354 -10.94 -6.21 14.82
CA ARG A 354 -11.29 -6.08 13.40
C ARG A 354 -11.52 -4.65 12.97
N VAL A 355 -12.01 -3.82 13.87
CA VAL A 355 -12.40 -2.43 13.56
C VAL A 355 -11.92 -1.47 14.64
N ILE A 356 -11.35 -0.35 14.20
CA ILE A 356 -11.19 0.84 15.00
C ILE A 356 -12.39 1.73 14.69
N ALA A 357 -13.26 1.95 15.68
CA ALA A 357 -14.54 2.62 15.48
C ALA A 357 -14.40 4.11 15.18
N ASN A 358 -15.50 4.73 14.76
CA ASN A 358 -15.56 6.17 14.54
C ASN A 358 -15.18 6.93 15.79
N TYR A 359 -14.29 7.90 15.65
CA TYR A 359 -13.81 8.78 16.73
C TYR A 359 -13.16 8.05 17.92
N ALA A 360 -12.66 6.84 17.71
CA ALA A 360 -12.14 5.97 18.78
C ALA A 360 -11.00 6.60 19.58
N PHE A 361 -10.07 7.30 18.95
CA PHE A 361 -8.94 8.00 19.58
C PHE A 361 -9.04 9.52 19.46
N THR A 362 -10.23 10.05 19.14
CA THR A 362 -10.37 11.51 18.97
C THR A 362 -9.91 12.28 20.21
N GLY A 363 -8.98 13.23 20.01
CA GLY A 363 -8.47 14.09 21.08
C GLY A 363 -7.47 13.43 22.01
N CYS A 364 -6.93 12.24 21.67
CA CYS A 364 -5.83 11.63 22.43
C CYS A 364 -4.53 12.40 22.16
N HIS A 365 -4.43 13.58 22.75
CA HIS A 365 -3.36 14.54 22.45
C HIS A 365 -1.97 14.07 22.85
N PHE A 366 -1.85 13.14 23.77
CA PHE A 366 -0.58 12.63 24.31
C PHE A 366 -0.13 11.30 23.66
N LEU A 367 -0.99 10.66 22.87
CA LEU A 367 -0.66 9.43 22.13
C LEU A 367 0.42 9.74 21.08
N THR A 368 1.60 9.11 21.20
CA THR A 368 2.75 9.38 20.33
C THR A 368 2.92 8.34 19.22
N SER A 369 2.53 7.11 19.48
CA SER A 369 2.58 6.01 18.53
C SER A 369 1.48 4.99 18.83
N ILE A 370 1.02 4.29 17.80
CA ILE A 370 0.04 3.22 17.93
C ILE A 370 0.43 2.02 17.08
N ASN A 371 0.31 0.83 17.66
CA ASN A 371 0.48 -0.43 16.97
C ASN A 371 -0.90 -1.01 16.65
N ILE A 372 -1.24 -1.10 15.38
CA ILE A 372 -2.47 -1.70 14.88
C ILE A 372 -2.15 -3.16 14.52
N PRO A 373 -2.83 -4.16 15.10
CA PRO A 373 -2.55 -5.56 14.80
C PRO A 373 -3.06 -5.94 13.41
N ASP A 374 -2.45 -6.95 12.84
CA ASP A 374 -2.98 -7.62 11.67
C ASP A 374 -4.39 -8.15 11.97
N GLY A 375 -5.26 -8.11 10.95
CA GLY A 375 -6.68 -8.45 11.13
C GLY A 375 -7.62 -7.25 11.26
N VAL A 376 -7.13 -6.04 11.57
CA VAL A 376 -7.95 -4.83 11.48
C VAL A 376 -8.26 -4.55 10.01
N THR A 377 -9.55 -4.47 9.68
CA THR A 377 -10.05 -4.27 8.31
C THR A 377 -10.53 -2.85 8.05
N SER A 378 -10.88 -2.11 9.09
CA SER A 378 -11.45 -0.77 8.95
C SER A 378 -10.97 0.19 10.04
N ILE A 379 -10.63 1.41 9.62
CA ILE A 379 -10.38 2.56 10.47
C ILE A 379 -11.52 3.55 10.24
N GLY A 380 -12.27 3.85 11.29
CA GLY A 380 -13.49 4.65 11.23
C GLY A 380 -13.29 6.14 10.96
N VAL A 381 -14.41 6.85 10.78
CA VAL A 381 -14.45 8.31 10.62
C VAL A 381 -13.82 8.99 11.83
N GLY A 382 -12.89 9.91 11.59
CA GLY A 382 -12.21 10.67 12.64
C GLY A 382 -11.53 9.82 13.71
N ALA A 383 -11.16 8.57 13.39
CA ALA A 383 -10.65 7.61 14.38
C ALA A 383 -9.47 8.18 15.18
N PHE A 384 -8.58 8.95 14.56
CA PHE A 384 -7.43 9.62 15.20
C PHE A 384 -7.52 11.15 15.10
N LEU A 385 -8.73 11.67 14.93
CA LEU A 385 -8.95 13.12 14.84
C LEU A 385 -8.31 13.85 16.04
N TRP A 386 -7.44 14.84 15.76
CA TRP A 386 -6.74 15.66 16.76
C TRP A 386 -5.77 14.89 17.67
N CYS A 387 -5.22 13.78 17.22
CA CYS A 387 -4.10 13.12 17.89
C CYS A 387 -2.79 13.89 17.62
N ARG A 388 -2.67 15.07 18.26
CA ARG A 388 -1.62 16.07 17.96
C ARG A 388 -0.19 15.61 18.26
N SER A 389 0.01 14.55 19.01
CA SER A 389 1.34 13.96 19.28
C SER A 389 1.62 12.70 18.49
N LEU A 390 0.64 12.17 17.75
CA LEU A 390 0.79 10.93 16.99
C LEU A 390 1.72 11.16 15.79
N ARG A 391 2.92 10.58 15.85
CA ARG A 391 3.97 10.73 14.85
C ARG A 391 4.15 9.51 13.98
N ASN A 392 3.92 8.33 14.54
CA ASN A 392 4.14 7.06 13.89
C ASN A 392 2.89 6.18 13.98
N ILE A 393 2.51 5.64 12.87
CA ILE A 393 1.45 4.65 12.75
C ILE A 393 1.82 3.70 11.61
N ASN A 394 1.69 2.41 11.86
CA ASN A 394 1.75 1.40 10.82
C ASN A 394 0.33 0.90 10.55
N ILE A 395 -0.14 1.04 9.32
CA ILE A 395 -1.46 0.55 8.92
C ILE A 395 -1.28 -0.84 8.32
N PRO A 396 -1.87 -1.89 8.92
CA PRO A 396 -1.75 -3.25 8.40
C PRO A 396 -2.36 -3.37 6.99
N TYR A 397 -1.83 -4.28 6.21
CA TYR A 397 -2.32 -4.58 4.86
C TYR A 397 -3.76 -5.11 4.83
N THR A 398 -4.26 -5.60 5.96
CA THR A 398 -5.66 -6.06 6.12
C THR A 398 -6.67 -4.92 6.10
N VAL A 399 -6.21 -3.67 6.34
CA VAL A 399 -7.09 -2.48 6.31
C VAL A 399 -7.51 -2.20 4.88
N THR A 400 -8.81 -2.26 4.62
CA THR A 400 -9.44 -2.00 3.32
C THR A 400 -10.12 -0.64 3.25
N SER A 401 -10.38 -0.01 4.41
CA SER A 401 -11.04 1.29 4.48
C SER A 401 -10.46 2.19 5.57
N ILE A 402 -10.25 3.46 5.22
CA ILE A 402 -9.85 4.55 6.11
C ILE A 402 -10.91 5.64 5.99
N GLY A 403 -11.58 5.98 7.09
CA GLY A 403 -12.70 6.88 7.09
C GLY A 403 -12.35 8.35 6.87
N VAL A 404 -13.38 9.14 6.58
CA VAL A 404 -13.30 10.60 6.48
C VAL A 404 -12.65 11.19 7.73
N ARG A 405 -11.71 12.16 7.57
CA ARG A 405 -11.01 12.84 8.68
C ARG A 405 -10.21 11.91 9.61
N ALA A 406 -9.90 10.68 9.20
CA ALA A 406 -9.33 9.68 10.09
C ALA A 406 -8.06 10.15 10.80
N PHE A 407 -7.21 10.94 10.15
CA PHE A 407 -5.95 11.48 10.67
C PHE A 407 -5.91 13.01 10.70
N GLU A 408 -7.06 13.67 10.62
CA GLU A 408 -7.11 15.13 10.67
C GLU A 408 -6.42 15.68 11.93
N HIS A 409 -5.56 16.70 11.76
CA HIS A 409 -4.77 17.32 12.84
C HIS A 409 -3.83 16.35 13.59
N CYS A 410 -3.37 15.28 12.96
CA CYS A 410 -2.28 14.44 13.48
C CYS A 410 -0.90 15.05 13.17
N SER A 411 0.10 14.69 13.98
CA SER A 411 1.51 15.09 13.77
C SER A 411 2.34 14.06 13.01
N LEU A 412 1.70 13.22 12.22
CA LEU A 412 2.37 12.19 11.42
C LEU A 412 3.51 12.80 10.59
N THR A 413 4.67 12.17 10.61
CA THR A 413 5.82 12.60 9.81
C THR A 413 5.90 11.87 8.46
N SER A 414 5.47 10.63 8.45
CA SER A 414 5.30 9.80 7.27
C SER A 414 4.21 8.77 7.49
N ILE A 415 3.62 8.26 6.41
CA ILE A 415 2.63 7.19 6.44
C ILE A 415 2.67 6.42 5.11
N SER A 416 2.41 5.11 5.18
CA SER A 416 2.21 4.26 4.01
C SER A 416 0.77 3.76 3.98
N ILE A 417 0.10 3.95 2.86
CA ILE A 417 -1.26 3.45 2.63
C ILE A 417 -1.17 2.01 2.10
N PRO A 418 -1.88 1.04 2.71
CA PRO A 418 -1.85 -0.34 2.24
C PRO A 418 -2.46 -0.50 0.83
N PRO A 419 -1.97 -1.47 0.03
CA PRO A 419 -2.53 -1.74 -1.32
C PRO A 419 -3.99 -2.19 -1.33
N SER A 420 -4.53 -2.63 -0.21
CA SER A 420 -5.93 -2.98 -0.01
C SER A 420 -6.88 -1.78 0.04
N VAL A 421 -6.34 -0.57 0.28
CA VAL A 421 -7.11 0.68 0.28
C VAL A 421 -7.17 1.23 -1.14
N THR A 422 -8.38 1.46 -1.65
CA THR A 422 -8.62 1.96 -3.01
C THR A 422 -9.06 3.43 -3.05
N THR A 423 -9.34 4.02 -1.89
CA THR A 423 -9.79 5.41 -1.78
C THR A 423 -9.15 6.08 -0.58
N ILE A 424 -8.58 7.27 -0.78
CA ILE A 424 -8.27 8.22 0.29
C ILE A 424 -9.50 9.12 0.43
N GLU A 425 -10.14 9.06 1.60
CA GLU A 425 -11.39 9.76 1.84
C GLU A 425 -11.20 11.27 2.07
N VAL A 426 -12.32 11.97 2.12
CA VAL A 426 -12.40 13.43 2.33
C VAL A 426 -11.69 13.81 3.63
N TRP A 427 -10.81 14.85 3.56
CA TRP A 427 -10.07 15.40 4.71
C TRP A 427 -9.26 14.38 5.52
N THR A 428 -8.94 13.22 4.97
CA THR A 428 -8.24 12.15 5.71
C THR A 428 -6.98 12.67 6.41
N PHE A 429 -6.19 13.52 5.77
CA PHE A 429 -4.95 14.10 6.30
C PHE A 429 -5.02 15.64 6.44
N LEU A 430 -6.23 16.20 6.53
CA LEU A 430 -6.40 17.65 6.74
C LEU A 430 -5.54 18.12 7.91
N ALA A 431 -4.74 19.18 7.69
CA ALA A 431 -3.89 19.81 8.68
C ALA A 431 -2.91 18.86 9.40
N CYS A 432 -2.45 17.82 8.70
CA CYS A 432 -1.29 17.04 9.13
C CYS A 432 0.00 17.86 8.90
N PHE A 433 0.20 18.88 9.75
CA PHE A 433 1.25 19.90 9.55
C PHE A 433 2.67 19.36 9.45
N SER A 434 2.94 18.18 10.04
CA SER A 434 4.27 17.56 10.08
C SER A 434 4.50 16.53 8.98
N LEU A 435 3.47 16.18 8.20
CA LEU A 435 3.55 15.13 7.18
C LEU A 435 4.48 15.56 6.04
N ARG A 436 5.60 14.84 5.89
CA ARG A 436 6.62 15.11 4.87
C ARG A 436 6.51 14.19 3.67
N ASN A 437 6.21 12.92 3.94
CA ASN A 437 6.16 11.88 2.92
C ASN A 437 4.92 11.00 3.13
N ILE A 438 4.30 10.61 2.04
CA ILE A 438 3.23 9.63 2.03
C ILE A 438 3.46 8.67 0.86
N ASN A 439 3.35 7.36 1.12
CA ASN A 439 3.34 6.36 0.07
C ASN A 439 1.89 5.99 -0.24
N ILE A 440 1.44 6.31 -1.46
CA ILE A 440 0.11 5.99 -1.97
C ILE A 440 0.27 4.90 -3.03
N PRO A 441 -0.33 3.72 -2.84
CA PRO A 441 -0.21 2.63 -3.80
C PRO A 441 -1.03 2.89 -5.08
N ASP A 442 -0.61 2.28 -6.19
CA ASP A 442 -1.28 2.41 -7.50
C ASP A 442 -2.72 1.86 -7.53
N THR A 443 -3.11 1.11 -6.50
CA THR A 443 -4.48 0.63 -6.28
C THR A 443 -5.47 1.73 -5.93
N VAL A 444 -4.98 2.91 -5.47
CA VAL A 444 -5.85 4.04 -5.14
C VAL A 444 -6.37 4.68 -6.43
N THR A 445 -7.69 4.68 -6.57
CA THR A 445 -8.41 5.21 -7.73
C THR A 445 -9.01 6.60 -7.48
N ARG A 446 -9.14 7.00 -6.20
CA ARG A 446 -9.75 8.27 -5.81
C ARG A 446 -9.04 8.89 -4.61
N ILE A 447 -8.78 10.19 -4.70
CA ILE A 447 -8.34 11.06 -3.60
C ILE A 447 -9.46 12.08 -3.36
N GLY A 448 -10.05 12.06 -2.17
CA GLY A 448 -11.18 12.91 -1.79
C GLY A 448 -10.79 14.37 -1.66
N TYR A 449 -11.78 15.24 -1.69
CA TYR A 449 -11.54 16.68 -1.55
C TYR A 449 -10.89 17.03 -0.21
N GLY A 450 -10.00 18.01 -0.23
CA GLY A 450 -9.26 18.45 0.95
C GLY A 450 -8.40 17.36 1.60
N ALA A 451 -8.15 16.23 0.94
CA ALA A 451 -7.48 15.09 1.56
C ALA A 451 -6.11 15.43 2.16
N PHE A 452 -5.37 16.36 1.55
CA PHE A 452 -4.06 16.85 2.00
C PHE A 452 -4.07 18.35 2.30
N GLU A 453 -5.25 18.93 2.48
CA GLU A 453 -5.37 20.35 2.78
C GLU A 453 -4.50 20.71 3.99
N ARG A 454 -3.67 21.78 3.85
CA ARG A 454 -2.78 22.30 4.89
C ARG A 454 -1.74 21.29 5.43
N CYS A 455 -1.33 20.31 4.62
CA CYS A 455 -0.15 19.49 4.91
C CYS A 455 1.12 20.35 4.69
N LEU A 456 1.42 21.24 5.66
CA LEU A 456 2.41 22.31 5.50
C LEU A 456 3.83 21.82 5.22
N SER A 457 4.20 20.62 5.68
CA SER A 457 5.54 20.02 5.53
C SER A 457 5.66 19.05 4.35
N LEU A 458 4.57 18.75 3.64
CA LEU A 458 4.57 17.81 2.51
C LEU A 458 5.47 18.36 1.39
N THR A 459 6.54 17.62 1.06
CA THR A 459 7.55 18.09 0.09
C THR A 459 7.33 17.54 -1.31
N SER A 460 6.84 16.32 -1.42
CA SER A 460 6.49 15.66 -2.67
C SER A 460 5.37 14.66 -2.46
N ILE A 461 4.64 14.36 -3.52
CA ILE A 461 3.60 13.35 -3.53
C ILE A 461 3.49 12.75 -4.94
N ASN A 462 3.36 11.43 -5.01
CA ASN A 462 3.04 10.74 -6.25
C ASN A 462 1.53 10.49 -6.31
N ILE A 463 0.88 11.00 -7.36
CA ILE A 463 -0.53 10.73 -7.63
C ILE A 463 -0.60 9.42 -8.43
N PRO A 464 -1.35 8.42 -7.94
CA PRO A 464 -1.46 7.14 -8.64
C PRO A 464 -2.02 7.27 -10.05
N PRO A 465 -1.55 6.44 -11.00
CA PRO A 465 -2.00 6.50 -12.40
C PRO A 465 -3.47 6.11 -12.60
N SER A 466 -4.12 5.55 -11.59
CA SER A 466 -5.56 5.24 -11.62
C SER A 466 -6.44 6.42 -11.23
N VAL A 467 -5.87 7.54 -10.75
CA VAL A 467 -6.63 8.74 -10.38
C VAL A 467 -6.97 9.54 -11.63
N THR A 468 -8.25 9.89 -11.81
CA THR A 468 -8.77 10.63 -12.97
C THR A 468 -9.16 12.08 -12.67
N THR A 469 -9.25 12.42 -11.37
CA THR A 469 -9.64 13.75 -10.92
C THR A 469 -8.82 14.17 -9.72
N ILE A 470 -8.27 15.38 -9.75
CA ILE A 470 -7.80 16.07 -8.56
C ILE A 470 -8.96 16.90 -8.04
N GLU A 471 -9.49 16.53 -6.89
CA GLU A 471 -10.68 17.16 -6.31
C GLU A 471 -10.38 18.56 -5.76
N PHE A 472 -11.43 19.33 -5.46
CA PHE A 472 -11.25 20.66 -4.90
C PHE A 472 -10.53 20.60 -3.55
N TRP A 473 -9.67 21.61 -3.28
CA TRP A 473 -8.85 21.79 -2.07
C TRP A 473 -7.87 20.64 -1.77
N THR A 474 -7.69 19.68 -2.67
CA THR A 474 -6.88 18.47 -2.38
C THR A 474 -5.51 18.81 -1.79
N PHE A 475 -4.82 19.82 -2.33
CA PHE A 475 -3.49 20.28 -1.88
C PHE A 475 -3.50 21.75 -1.40
N LEU A 476 -4.67 22.29 -1.08
CA LEU A 476 -4.78 23.67 -0.61
C LEU A 476 -3.83 23.91 0.57
N GLY A 477 -2.93 24.91 0.44
CA GLY A 477 -2.01 25.29 1.49
C GLY A 477 -0.87 24.32 1.76
N CYS A 478 -0.55 23.39 0.86
CA CYS A 478 0.65 22.55 0.94
C CYS A 478 1.91 23.38 0.65
N ARG A 479 2.27 24.25 1.61
CA ARG A 479 3.29 25.32 1.41
C ARG A 479 4.68 24.82 1.08
N SER A 480 5.05 23.60 1.51
CA SER A 480 6.38 23.01 1.25
C SER A 480 6.42 22.09 0.04
N LEU A 481 5.29 21.85 -0.64
CA LEU A 481 5.22 20.99 -1.82
C LEU A 481 6.06 21.59 -2.95
N ARG A 482 7.10 20.86 -3.38
CA ARG A 482 8.06 21.29 -4.40
C ARG A 482 7.83 20.61 -5.74
N ASP A 483 7.51 19.33 -5.67
CA ASP A 483 7.34 18.50 -6.84
C ASP A 483 6.01 17.76 -6.77
N ILE A 484 5.30 17.76 -7.90
CA ILE A 484 4.10 16.97 -8.11
C ILE A 484 4.02 16.53 -9.57
N ASN A 485 3.79 15.26 -9.77
CA ASN A 485 3.49 14.71 -11.08
C ASN A 485 1.98 14.49 -11.21
N ILE A 486 1.34 15.15 -12.17
CA ILE A 486 -0.07 14.91 -12.50
C ILE A 486 -0.09 13.87 -13.63
N PRO A 487 -0.63 12.67 -13.40
CA PRO A 487 -0.63 11.62 -14.41
C PRO A 487 -1.55 11.95 -15.59
N ASP A 488 -1.25 11.40 -16.77
CA ASP A 488 -2.01 11.57 -18.01
C ASP A 488 -3.43 10.98 -17.98
N THR A 489 -3.81 10.34 -16.88
CA THR A 489 -5.18 9.88 -16.61
C THR A 489 -6.08 10.97 -16.04
N VAL A 490 -5.49 12.05 -15.49
CA VAL A 490 -6.25 13.14 -14.88
C VAL A 490 -6.92 13.97 -15.97
N THR A 491 -8.25 14.07 -15.91
CA THR A 491 -9.09 14.82 -16.84
C THR A 491 -9.63 16.12 -16.24
N ARG A 492 -9.65 16.23 -14.91
CA ARG A 492 -10.19 17.38 -14.19
C ARG A 492 -9.32 17.78 -13.00
N ILE A 493 -9.16 19.09 -12.81
CA ILE A 493 -8.56 19.71 -11.61
C ILE A 493 -9.63 20.60 -10.97
N GLY A 494 -9.93 20.36 -9.70
CA GLY A 494 -10.95 21.04 -8.92
C GLY A 494 -10.56 22.45 -8.47
N ASP A 495 -11.51 23.10 -7.82
CA ASP A 495 -11.37 24.48 -7.31
C ASP A 495 -10.28 24.54 -6.25
N SER A 496 -9.43 25.57 -6.33
CA SER A 496 -8.34 25.83 -5.36
C SER A 496 -7.43 24.62 -5.06
N ALA A 497 -7.36 23.65 -5.98
CA ALA A 497 -6.69 22.35 -5.75
C ALA A 497 -5.22 22.49 -5.34
N PHE A 498 -4.51 23.52 -5.82
CA PHE A 498 -3.10 23.83 -5.53
C PHE A 498 -2.94 25.26 -4.95
N GLU A 499 -4.02 25.84 -4.45
CA GLU A 499 -3.95 27.18 -3.90
C GLU A 499 -2.97 27.25 -2.73
N ASN A 500 -2.14 28.30 -2.70
CA ASN A 500 -1.10 28.52 -1.70
C ASN A 500 -0.03 27.40 -1.61
N CYS A 501 0.23 26.67 -2.69
CA CYS A 501 1.39 25.78 -2.83
C CYS A 501 2.64 26.61 -3.17
N ASN A 502 3.13 27.39 -2.21
CA ASN A 502 4.09 28.47 -2.45
C ASN A 502 5.50 27.99 -2.83
N SER A 503 5.87 26.76 -2.49
CA SER A 503 7.19 26.17 -2.79
C SER A 503 7.22 25.38 -4.09
N LEU A 504 6.08 25.21 -4.76
CA LEU A 504 6.01 24.42 -5.99
C LEU A 504 6.84 25.11 -7.08
N ILE A 505 7.77 24.35 -7.67
CA ILE A 505 8.74 24.88 -8.65
C ILE A 505 8.11 24.89 -10.03
N SER A 506 7.51 23.76 -10.42
CA SER A 506 6.85 23.61 -11.72
C SER A 506 5.63 22.70 -11.58
N ILE A 507 4.70 22.86 -12.50
CA ILE A 507 3.52 22.00 -12.63
C ILE A 507 3.20 21.82 -14.12
N THR A 508 2.95 20.60 -14.54
CA THR A 508 2.53 20.30 -15.90
C THR A 508 1.03 20.01 -15.92
N LEU A 509 0.27 20.70 -16.76
CA LEU A 509 -1.08 20.34 -17.12
C LEU A 509 -1.03 19.29 -18.24
N PRO A 510 -1.33 18.02 -17.98
CA PRO A 510 -1.29 16.98 -19.00
C PRO A 510 -2.29 17.23 -20.13
N SER A 511 -2.03 16.63 -21.28
CA SER A 511 -2.91 16.73 -22.45
C SER A 511 -4.33 16.18 -22.22
N SER A 512 -4.48 15.33 -21.23
CA SER A 512 -5.76 14.73 -20.79
C SER A 512 -6.70 15.69 -20.06
N VAL A 513 -6.16 16.77 -19.45
CA VAL A 513 -6.96 17.70 -18.66
C VAL A 513 -7.86 18.54 -19.60
N ILE A 514 -9.16 18.36 -19.44
CA ILE A 514 -10.19 19.05 -20.22
C ILE A 514 -11.04 20.02 -19.39
N ALA A 515 -10.96 19.94 -18.06
CA ALA A 515 -11.72 20.79 -17.15
C ALA A 515 -10.84 21.27 -15.98
N ILE A 516 -10.96 22.56 -15.66
CA ILE A 516 -10.29 23.22 -14.54
C ILE A 516 -11.35 24.01 -13.78
N GLY A 517 -11.31 23.90 -12.46
CA GLY A 517 -12.19 24.63 -11.55
C GLY A 517 -11.74 26.08 -11.30
N ILE A 518 -12.32 26.66 -10.27
CA ILE A 518 -12.08 28.05 -9.86
C ILE A 518 -10.65 28.19 -9.35
N ASN A 519 -9.87 29.06 -10.00
CA ASN A 519 -8.51 29.45 -9.62
C ASN A 519 -7.66 28.38 -8.91
N PRO A 520 -7.44 27.20 -9.52
CA PRO A 520 -6.84 26.06 -8.83
C PRO A 520 -5.40 26.32 -8.38
N PHE A 521 -4.76 27.37 -8.90
CA PHE A 521 -3.37 27.74 -8.63
C PHE A 521 -3.24 29.09 -7.89
N GLY A 522 -4.28 29.57 -7.22
CA GLY A 522 -4.27 30.81 -6.46
C GLY A 522 -3.08 30.89 -5.51
N GLY A 523 -2.30 32.01 -5.55
CA GLY A 523 -1.09 32.15 -4.72
C GLY A 523 0.06 31.17 -5.05
N CYS A 524 -0.12 30.23 -5.98
CA CYS A 524 0.93 29.31 -6.43
C CYS A 524 1.75 29.93 -7.57
N HIS A 525 3.05 30.02 -7.35
CA HIS A 525 3.97 30.68 -8.30
C HIS A 525 4.84 29.71 -9.12
N ALA A 526 4.46 28.44 -9.17
CA ALA A 526 5.13 27.41 -9.96
C ALA A 526 5.21 27.79 -11.45
N ASP A 527 6.23 27.37 -12.15
CA ASP A 527 6.23 27.45 -13.61
C ASP A 527 5.19 26.46 -14.17
N LEU A 528 4.22 26.96 -14.93
CA LEU A 528 3.15 26.16 -15.50
C LEU A 528 3.48 25.76 -16.92
N LYS A 529 3.68 24.48 -17.15
CA LYS A 529 3.75 23.89 -18.50
C LYS A 529 2.37 23.40 -18.89
N ASN A 530 1.77 24.00 -19.91
CA ASN A 530 0.46 23.59 -20.42
C ASN A 530 0.60 22.68 -21.64
N GLU A 531 0.21 21.42 -21.52
CA GLU A 531 0.12 20.45 -22.61
C GLU A 531 -1.34 20.19 -23.04
N SER A 532 -2.30 20.72 -22.26
CA SER A 532 -3.72 20.61 -22.58
C SER A 532 -4.11 21.50 -23.75
N LYS A 533 -4.92 20.96 -24.64
CA LYS A 533 -5.54 21.71 -25.76
C LYS A 533 -6.82 22.45 -25.37
N ALA A 534 -7.32 22.24 -24.15
CA ALA A 534 -8.53 22.88 -23.64
C ALA A 534 -8.26 24.29 -23.06
N PHE A 535 -6.99 24.66 -22.87
CA PHE A 535 -6.61 25.94 -22.24
C PHE A 535 -5.45 26.59 -22.99
N ILE A 536 -5.36 27.91 -22.84
CA ILE A 536 -4.24 28.73 -23.33
C ILE A 536 -3.50 29.26 -22.10
N TYR A 537 -2.17 29.11 -22.06
CA TYR A 537 -1.32 29.70 -21.03
C TYR A 537 -0.29 30.61 -21.67
N GLU A 538 -0.41 31.93 -21.43
CA GLU A 538 0.44 32.95 -21.99
C GLU A 538 0.74 34.03 -20.94
N HIS A 539 1.99 34.50 -20.86
CA HIS A 539 2.39 35.58 -19.95
C HIS A 539 1.94 35.35 -18.50
N HIS A 540 2.05 34.11 -18.03
CA HIS A 540 1.62 33.69 -16.69
C HIS A 540 0.11 33.85 -16.42
N VAL A 541 -0.72 33.84 -17.45
CA VAL A 541 -2.19 33.87 -17.35
C VAL A 541 -2.78 32.66 -18.03
N LEU A 542 -3.65 31.98 -17.30
CA LEU A 542 -4.40 30.83 -17.81
C LEU A 542 -5.78 31.29 -18.30
N PHE A 543 -6.08 30.97 -19.55
CA PHE A 543 -7.32 31.29 -20.24
C PHE A 543 -8.06 30.00 -20.63
N ASN A 544 -9.35 30.12 -20.89
CA ASN A 544 -10.10 29.09 -21.61
C ASN A 544 -9.57 28.95 -23.07
N LYS A 545 -10.01 27.90 -23.77
CA LYS A 545 -9.57 27.55 -25.13
C LYS A 545 -9.67 28.67 -26.13
N ASP A 546 -10.72 29.50 -26.02
CA ASP A 546 -11.02 30.58 -27.01
C ASP A 546 -10.44 31.92 -26.57
N LYS A 547 -9.69 31.97 -25.48
CA LYS A 547 -9.11 33.15 -24.86
C LYS A 547 -10.14 34.26 -24.56
N THR A 548 -11.35 33.85 -24.25
CA THR A 548 -12.47 34.74 -23.90
C THR A 548 -12.67 34.88 -22.39
N ALA A 549 -12.13 33.97 -21.58
CA ALA A 549 -12.21 34.01 -20.12
C ALA A 549 -10.83 33.83 -19.48
N ILE A 550 -10.54 34.65 -18.43
CA ILE A 550 -9.38 34.45 -17.56
C ILE A 550 -9.79 33.49 -16.46
N ILE A 551 -9.03 32.40 -16.31
CA ILE A 551 -9.22 31.38 -15.28
C ILE A 551 -8.32 31.66 -14.04
N SER A 552 -7.06 32.03 -14.29
CA SER A 552 -6.11 32.28 -13.19
C SER A 552 -4.99 33.21 -13.68
N TYR A 553 -4.77 34.30 -12.96
CA TYR A 553 -3.65 35.20 -13.14
C TYR A 553 -2.54 34.83 -12.16
N ARG A 554 -1.33 34.59 -12.68
CA ARG A 554 -0.19 34.05 -11.93
C ARG A 554 1.07 34.91 -12.05
N ALA A 555 1.01 36.01 -12.80
CA ALA A 555 2.13 36.94 -12.94
C ALA A 555 2.37 37.70 -11.63
N LYS A 556 3.63 38.14 -11.44
CA LYS A 556 4.04 39.00 -10.31
C LYS A 556 4.17 40.47 -10.70
N GLU A 557 3.65 40.83 -11.86
CA GLU A 557 3.75 42.16 -12.39
C GLU A 557 2.89 43.16 -11.63
N ALA A 558 3.37 44.40 -11.48
CA ALA A 558 2.64 45.47 -10.81
C ALA A 558 1.46 46.00 -11.63
N SER A 559 1.48 45.80 -12.94
CA SER A 559 0.42 46.25 -13.85
C SER A 559 0.07 45.18 -14.88
N TYR A 560 -1.20 45.04 -15.19
CA TYR A 560 -1.65 44.12 -16.24
C TYR A 560 -2.73 44.76 -17.11
N ALA A 561 -2.62 44.56 -18.42
CA ALA A 561 -3.60 44.95 -19.41
C ALA A 561 -4.29 43.68 -19.97
N ILE A 562 -5.58 43.52 -19.68
CA ILE A 562 -6.36 42.39 -20.14
C ILE A 562 -6.51 42.44 -21.66
N PRO A 563 -6.28 41.35 -22.42
CA PRO A 563 -6.45 41.30 -23.85
C PRO A 563 -7.89 41.59 -24.31
N ASN A 564 -8.06 42.25 -25.45
CA ASN A 564 -9.37 42.58 -26.02
C ASN A 564 -10.21 41.38 -26.45
N SER A 565 -9.64 40.16 -26.49
CA SER A 565 -10.40 38.94 -26.71
C SER A 565 -11.20 38.50 -25.48
N VAL A 566 -10.83 38.97 -24.28
CA VAL A 566 -11.46 38.56 -23.04
C VAL A 566 -12.80 39.23 -22.85
N THR A 567 -13.82 38.44 -22.58
CA THR A 567 -15.18 38.89 -22.33
C THR A 567 -15.60 38.67 -20.87
N SER A 568 -14.91 37.80 -20.15
CA SER A 568 -15.17 37.53 -18.71
C SER A 568 -13.89 37.33 -17.90
N ILE A 569 -13.93 37.77 -16.67
CA ILE A 569 -12.93 37.51 -15.63
C ILE A 569 -13.54 36.44 -14.71
N GLY A 570 -12.92 35.28 -14.61
CA GLY A 570 -13.42 34.15 -13.81
C GLY A 570 -13.45 34.44 -12.31
N GLU A 571 -14.18 33.61 -11.59
CA GLU A 571 -14.24 33.67 -10.13
C GLU A 571 -12.82 33.50 -9.55
N SER A 572 -12.49 34.36 -8.57
CA SER A 572 -11.20 34.40 -7.87
C SER A 572 -9.97 34.50 -8.80
N ALA A 573 -10.12 34.82 -10.09
CA ALA A 573 -9.06 34.74 -11.10
C ALA A 573 -7.80 35.58 -10.77
N PHE A 574 -7.94 36.69 -10.04
CA PHE A 574 -6.87 37.55 -9.54
C PHE A 574 -6.79 37.55 -8.01
N SER A 575 -7.43 36.63 -7.31
CA SER A 575 -7.45 36.64 -5.85
C SER A 575 -6.02 36.58 -5.28
N PHE A 576 -5.78 37.37 -4.21
CA PHE A 576 -4.49 37.48 -3.52
C PHE A 576 -3.30 37.90 -4.39
N CYS A 577 -3.53 38.54 -5.55
CA CYS A 577 -2.48 39.12 -6.38
C CYS A 577 -1.88 40.37 -5.73
N ASN A 578 -1.11 40.18 -4.62
CA ASN A 578 -0.59 41.24 -3.78
C ASN A 578 0.45 42.15 -4.47
N SER A 579 1.04 41.73 -5.59
CA SER A 579 1.95 42.55 -6.40
C SER A 579 1.23 43.51 -7.36
N LEU A 580 -0.04 43.21 -7.70
CA LEU A 580 -0.81 43.97 -8.68
C LEU A 580 -1.26 45.33 -8.10
N THR A 581 -0.76 46.41 -8.68
CA THR A 581 -1.10 47.80 -8.29
C THR A 581 -2.11 48.45 -9.23
N SER A 582 -2.11 48.01 -10.50
CA SER A 582 -3.04 48.50 -11.51
C SER A 582 -3.46 47.46 -12.52
N ILE A 583 -4.71 47.53 -12.96
CA ILE A 583 -5.25 46.65 -13.98
C ILE A 583 -6.08 47.46 -14.98
N ASN A 584 -5.89 47.21 -16.30
CA ASN A 584 -6.68 47.78 -17.34
C ASN A 584 -7.65 46.76 -17.91
N ILE A 585 -8.96 46.98 -17.74
CA ILE A 585 -10.05 46.13 -18.24
C ILE A 585 -10.56 46.72 -19.52
N PRO A 586 -10.51 45.98 -20.67
CA PRO A 586 -11.00 46.47 -21.96
C PRO A 586 -12.52 46.45 -22.05
N ASP A 587 -13.06 47.21 -23.02
CA ASP A 587 -14.52 47.29 -23.30
C ASP A 587 -15.13 45.98 -23.77
N SER A 588 -14.34 44.95 -24.06
CA SER A 588 -14.84 43.60 -24.37
C SER A 588 -15.34 42.84 -23.14
N VAL A 589 -14.89 43.21 -21.93
CA VAL A 589 -15.31 42.52 -20.68
C VAL A 589 -16.71 42.98 -20.28
N ASN A 590 -17.57 42.01 -20.06
CA ASN A 590 -18.96 42.23 -19.63
C ASN A 590 -19.33 41.57 -18.30
N ASP A 591 -18.48 40.65 -17.81
CA ASP A 591 -18.72 39.90 -16.58
C ASP A 591 -17.42 39.78 -15.75
N ILE A 592 -17.52 40.03 -14.45
CA ILE A 592 -16.46 39.85 -13.44
C ILE A 592 -17.02 38.92 -12.36
N GLY A 593 -16.35 37.76 -12.17
CA GLY A 593 -16.79 36.71 -11.27
C GLY A 593 -16.68 37.06 -9.78
N ASP A 594 -17.24 36.19 -8.96
CA ASP A 594 -17.19 36.31 -7.49
C ASP A 594 -15.74 36.27 -7.01
N GLY A 595 -15.38 37.12 -6.04
CA GLY A 595 -14.03 37.18 -5.50
C GLY A 595 -12.90 37.48 -6.51
N ALA A 596 -13.22 37.90 -7.74
CA ALA A 596 -12.26 37.99 -8.84
C ALA A 596 -10.94 38.71 -8.49
N PHE A 597 -11.00 39.75 -7.65
CA PHE A 597 -9.86 40.52 -7.14
C PHE A 597 -9.74 40.50 -5.60
N ALA A 598 -10.41 39.52 -4.94
CA ALA A 598 -10.41 39.44 -3.50
C ALA A 598 -8.96 39.37 -2.95
N GLY A 599 -8.67 40.15 -1.91
CA GLY A 599 -7.35 40.16 -1.30
C GLY A 599 -6.22 40.82 -2.12
N CYS A 600 -6.52 41.53 -3.21
CA CYS A 600 -5.54 42.34 -3.96
C CYS A 600 -5.15 43.59 -3.16
N LYS A 601 -4.38 43.43 -2.06
CA LYS A 601 -4.09 44.48 -1.09
C LYS A 601 -3.38 45.71 -1.67
N SER A 602 -2.59 45.53 -2.72
CA SER A 602 -1.81 46.58 -3.37
C SER A 602 -2.53 47.29 -4.52
N LEU A 603 -3.72 46.84 -4.90
CA LEU A 603 -4.45 47.39 -6.05
C LEU A 603 -4.92 48.81 -5.74
N THR A 604 -4.31 49.80 -6.41
CA THR A 604 -4.61 51.23 -6.24
C THR A 604 -5.42 51.81 -7.38
N SER A 605 -5.31 51.22 -8.58
CA SER A 605 -5.95 51.69 -9.81
C SER A 605 -6.60 50.60 -10.59
N ILE A 606 -7.87 50.75 -10.89
CA ILE A 606 -8.67 49.92 -11.75
C ILE A 606 -9.65 50.78 -12.53
N ASN A 607 -9.76 50.54 -13.86
CA ASN A 607 -10.86 51.07 -14.63
C ASN A 607 -11.90 49.97 -14.88
N ILE A 608 -13.16 50.26 -14.64
CA ILE A 608 -14.27 49.34 -14.94
C ILE A 608 -15.09 49.95 -16.08
N PRO A 609 -14.97 49.41 -17.30
CA PRO A 609 -15.64 49.97 -18.47
C PRO A 609 -17.17 49.85 -18.35
N ASN A 610 -17.89 50.64 -19.14
CA ASN A 610 -19.35 50.61 -19.14
C ASN A 610 -19.96 49.30 -19.72
N SER A 611 -19.14 48.53 -20.43
CA SER A 611 -19.51 47.20 -20.92
C SER A 611 -19.75 46.17 -19.81
N VAL A 612 -19.12 46.33 -18.63
CA VAL A 612 -19.29 45.44 -17.49
C VAL A 612 -20.74 45.55 -16.96
N LYS A 613 -21.47 44.48 -17.04
CA LYS A 613 -22.90 44.37 -16.65
C LYS A 613 -23.05 43.72 -15.27
N ARG A 614 -22.12 42.85 -14.88
CA ARG A 614 -22.15 42.13 -13.62
C ARG A 614 -20.75 42.17 -12.97
N ILE A 615 -20.73 42.39 -11.65
CA ILE A 615 -19.62 42.12 -10.79
C ILE A 615 -20.12 41.20 -9.69
N GLY A 616 -19.44 40.09 -9.48
CA GLY A 616 -19.82 39.06 -8.50
C GLY A 616 -19.60 39.51 -7.04
N TYR A 617 -20.13 38.75 -6.13
CA TYR A 617 -20.00 38.98 -4.70
C TYR A 617 -18.51 38.97 -4.29
N PHE A 618 -18.14 39.84 -3.36
CA PHE A 618 -16.78 39.95 -2.79
C PHE A 618 -15.67 40.18 -3.83
N ALA A 619 -16.01 40.55 -5.05
CA ALA A 619 -15.03 40.71 -6.14
C ALA A 619 -13.84 41.61 -5.78
N PHE A 620 -14.02 42.57 -4.89
CA PHE A 620 -13.00 43.49 -4.39
C PHE A 620 -12.82 43.46 -2.85
N ALA A 621 -13.27 42.36 -2.21
CA ALA A 621 -13.06 42.20 -0.77
C ALA A 621 -11.56 42.28 -0.42
N GLY A 622 -11.16 43.04 0.59
CA GLY A 622 -9.75 43.16 0.97
C GLY A 622 -8.85 43.93 -0.02
N CYS A 623 -9.43 44.64 -1.02
CA CYS A 623 -8.69 45.62 -1.84
C CYS A 623 -8.53 46.96 -1.08
N ASP A 624 -7.69 46.93 -0.04
CA ASP A 624 -7.60 48.03 0.94
C ASP A 624 -7.00 49.30 0.33
N SER A 625 -6.14 49.17 -0.69
CA SER A 625 -5.42 50.30 -1.33
C SER A 625 -6.25 51.04 -2.38
N LEU A 626 -7.43 50.56 -2.75
CA LEU A 626 -8.31 51.33 -3.66
C LEU A 626 -8.76 52.63 -3.02
N SER A 627 -8.70 53.73 -3.78
CA SER A 627 -9.09 55.04 -3.26
C SER A 627 -10.59 55.06 -2.92
N PRO A 628 -11.02 55.86 -1.92
CA PRO A 628 -12.43 56.02 -1.57
C PRO A 628 -13.32 56.41 -2.74
N GLN A 629 -12.81 57.20 -3.68
CA GLN A 629 -13.56 57.60 -4.87
C GLN A 629 -13.82 56.38 -5.78
N VAL A 630 -12.81 55.56 -6.06
CA VAL A 630 -12.96 54.36 -6.88
C VAL A 630 -13.91 53.36 -6.22
N LYS A 631 -13.82 53.18 -4.91
CA LYS A 631 -14.77 52.33 -4.15
C LYS A 631 -16.19 52.83 -4.28
N SER A 632 -16.41 54.14 -4.09
CA SER A 632 -17.73 54.78 -4.19
C SER A 632 -18.33 54.58 -5.60
N ASP A 633 -17.52 54.79 -6.64
CA ASP A 633 -18.00 54.66 -8.05
C ASP A 633 -18.39 53.21 -8.35
N ILE A 634 -17.67 52.22 -7.83
CA ILE A 634 -17.97 50.80 -7.98
C ILE A 634 -19.26 50.44 -7.22
N ILE A 635 -19.37 50.87 -5.95
CA ILE A 635 -20.56 50.65 -5.11
C ILE A 635 -21.82 51.27 -5.74
N GLN A 636 -21.70 52.49 -6.28
CA GLN A 636 -22.82 53.13 -6.93
C GLN A 636 -23.36 52.38 -8.15
N ARG A 637 -22.45 51.65 -8.86
CA ARG A 637 -22.83 50.88 -10.09
C ARG A 637 -23.29 49.47 -9.80
N PHE A 638 -22.73 48.81 -8.80
CA PHE A 638 -22.85 47.37 -8.62
C PHE A 638 -23.27 46.93 -7.22
N GLY A 639 -23.45 47.83 -6.26
CA GLY A 639 -23.85 47.52 -4.89
C GLY A 639 -22.66 47.36 -3.94
N GLU A 640 -22.95 47.28 -2.63
CA GLU A 640 -21.92 47.13 -1.58
C GLU A 640 -21.39 45.69 -1.48
N GLU A 641 -22.17 44.72 -1.89
CA GLU A 641 -21.85 43.28 -1.84
C GLU A 641 -20.56 42.91 -2.59
N VAL A 642 -20.08 43.77 -3.50
CA VAL A 642 -18.81 43.56 -4.20
C VAL A 642 -17.58 43.79 -3.32
N PHE A 643 -17.71 44.48 -2.17
CA PHE A 643 -16.66 44.76 -1.19
C PHE A 643 -16.88 44.05 0.14
N TYR A 644 -18.11 43.83 0.53
CA TYR A 644 -18.45 43.29 1.84
C TYR A 644 -19.12 41.93 1.73
N GLY A 645 -18.73 41.02 2.61
CA GLY A 645 -19.35 39.76 2.85
C GLY A 645 -19.35 39.44 4.32
N GLU A 646 -20.32 38.64 4.75
CA GLU A 646 -20.25 38.01 6.05
C GLU A 646 -18.93 37.25 6.10
N ASP A 647 -18.08 37.70 7.04
CA ASP A 647 -16.81 37.10 7.47
C ASP A 647 -16.09 36.15 6.50
N ILE A 648 -15.25 36.74 5.61
CA ILE A 648 -14.33 35.95 4.74
C ILE A 648 -13.24 35.20 5.54
N SER A 649 -13.34 35.17 6.88
CA SER A 649 -12.39 34.46 7.74
C SER A 649 -12.30 32.97 7.38
N HIS A 650 -13.36 32.35 6.83
CA HIS A 650 -13.29 30.96 6.35
C HIS A 650 -12.58 30.82 5.01
N LEU A 651 -12.31 31.89 4.27
CA LEU A 651 -11.49 31.90 3.05
C LEU A 651 -10.02 32.26 3.34
N ILE A 652 -9.72 32.69 4.56
CA ILE A 652 -8.41 33.23 4.95
C ILE A 652 -7.65 32.32 5.94
N TYR A 653 -8.30 31.30 6.54
CA TYR A 653 -7.67 30.42 7.54
C TYR A 653 -7.35 29.02 7.03
#